data_a383dacb3855f24f95d9d96ba5ade054
#
_entry.id   a383dacb3855f24f95d9d96ba5ade054
#
_cell.length_a   1.000
_cell.length_b   1.000
_cell.length_c   1.000
_cell.angle_alpha   90.00
_cell.angle_beta   90.00
_cell.angle_gamma   90.00
#
_symmetry.space_group_name_H-M   'P 1'
#
loop_
_entity.id
_entity.type
_entity.pdbx_description
1 polymer ?
#
loop_
_entity_poly.entity_id
_entity_poly.type
_entity_poly.pdbx_seq_one_letter_code
_entity_poly.pdbx_strand_id
1 'polypeptide(L)'
;MKRIRGIACLASFALACCTLSFGAQPASQTQQIAEPKLPLYLGAAWYPEQWPELRWDADLTLMEQAHITFVRITEFAWSTMEPSEGHYDLDWVERAVRMAEKHHIAVVLGTPSAAPPAWLTTKYPETLRTQEDGRKDQHGNRQQFNWANAKYRELAGKMAEQMAIRFGHDANVIGWQIDNEYARESFDPETKAQFQAWLKAKYGTLDNLNARWTTSYWSQTYSDWSQIPIETTYGNPGLLLSWRRFVSDTWRSYQKVQLDKIKAHSDPRQFVTTNMMGFFDAYDHYTVSQDLDIATWDDYVGTGQLDPVYNGAAHDLTRGFLRKNFWVMETQPGFVNWSKDNNALNKGEVRAMAWHDVGHGADAVEYWQWRSALNGQEEYHGTLVGADGTAVPLYDEVAQLGREFEKAGPVLSGTGVHSEVAVLHSYDSRWAINWQRHNQAFDPKDALISYYGPLRALVHRVDIVSPSVSLSQYKLVVAPALNVLTDAQAKNLMDYVRGGGHLVLGQRSAMKNDDNGLQPERQPGPLASMLGGRVEQFYALNDDVPVAGDWGTGSGKIWAEQLSVKDPQAHVLMRYGKSNGWLDGQPAAITRAIGKGSITYIGAWLDETTMNAAAKWMVKDSGIQLLPVNLPTGVDLYVRSKEVPGGGEKTVWILVNFGKDAATVTLPGSMSDILGGGRVSSVKLEQYGVAVLNKE
;
A
#
# COMPACT_ATOMS: atom_id res chain seq x y z
N MET A 1 16.85 -16.81 -85.10
CA MET A 1 15.83 -17.03 -86.16
C MET A 1 14.48 -17.21 -85.52
N LYS A 2 13.48 -16.52 -86.11
CA LYS A 2 12.05 -16.53 -85.92
C LYS A 2 11.52 -15.74 -84.75
N ARG A 3 11.02 -14.58 -85.17
CA ARG A 3 10.02 -13.72 -84.54
C ARG A 3 8.69 -14.45 -84.46
N ILE A 4 7.88 -14.24 -83.43
CA ILE A 4 6.42 -14.02 -83.61
C ILE A 4 5.94 -12.99 -82.58
N ARG A 5 5.18 -12.02 -83.10
CA ARG A 5 4.48 -10.94 -82.41
C ARG A 5 3.16 -11.44 -81.79
N GLY A 6 2.68 -10.79 -80.78
CA GLY A 6 1.29 -10.98 -80.41
C GLY A 6 0.86 -10.14 -79.18
N ILE A 7 0.35 -8.96 -79.45
CA ILE A 7 -0.81 -8.28 -78.90
C ILE A 7 -0.82 -7.92 -77.39
N ALA A 8 -0.77 -6.63 -77.18
CA ALA A 8 -1.09 -5.94 -75.92
C ALA A 8 -2.61 -5.99 -75.64
N CYS A 9 -2.98 -6.34 -74.40
CA CYS A 9 -4.30 -5.99 -73.83
C CYS A 9 -4.03 -5.18 -72.55
N LEU A 10 -4.37 -3.88 -72.66
CA LEU A 10 -4.46 -2.99 -71.49
C LEU A 10 -5.67 -3.42 -70.62
N ALA A 11 -5.43 -3.84 -69.43
CA ALA A 11 -6.45 -3.90 -68.40
C ALA A 11 -6.06 -2.91 -67.30
N SER A 12 -6.81 -1.80 -67.23
CA SER A 12 -6.75 -0.78 -66.17
C SER A 12 -7.24 -1.41 -64.85
N PHE A 13 -6.34 -1.64 -63.92
CA PHE A 13 -6.70 -1.93 -62.56
C PHE A 13 -6.76 -0.62 -61.75
N ALA A 14 -7.97 -0.20 -61.42
CA ALA A 14 -8.20 0.85 -60.46
C ALA A 14 -7.78 0.37 -59.07
N LEU A 15 -6.75 1.01 -58.51
CA LEU A 15 -6.33 0.82 -57.12
C LEU A 15 -7.36 1.52 -56.24
N ALA A 16 -8.26 0.77 -55.62
CA ALA A 16 -9.08 1.26 -54.54
C ALA A 16 -8.22 1.32 -53.26
N CYS A 17 -7.78 2.50 -52.88
CA CYS A 17 -7.25 2.77 -51.55
C CYS A 17 -8.33 2.57 -50.52
N CYS A 18 -8.39 1.39 -49.89
CA CYS A 18 -9.10 1.20 -48.61
C CYS A 18 -8.29 1.86 -47.49
N THR A 19 -8.66 3.09 -47.15
CA THR A 19 -8.26 3.68 -45.88
C THR A 19 -8.97 2.93 -44.75
N LEU A 20 -8.24 2.05 -44.07
CA LEU A 20 -8.67 1.49 -42.80
C LEU A 20 -8.63 2.62 -41.77
N SER A 21 -9.77 3.24 -41.55
CA SER A 21 -10.01 4.08 -40.37
C SER A 21 -9.96 3.14 -39.16
N PHE A 22 -8.90 3.21 -38.39
CA PHE A 22 -8.92 2.72 -37.02
C PHE A 22 -9.90 3.59 -36.25
N GLY A 23 -11.12 3.13 -36.12
CA GLY A 23 -12.08 3.67 -35.18
C GLY A 23 -11.48 3.51 -33.79
N ALA A 24 -11.22 4.65 -33.11
CA ALA A 24 -10.95 4.65 -31.69
C ALA A 24 -12.14 3.92 -31.01
N GLN A 25 -11.88 2.79 -30.37
CA GLN A 25 -12.85 2.19 -29.46
C GLN A 25 -13.18 3.25 -28.41
N PRO A 26 -14.45 3.49 -28.13
CA PRO A 26 -14.83 4.35 -27.03
C PRO A 26 -14.20 3.76 -25.76
N ALA A 27 -13.52 4.63 -24.99
CA ALA A 27 -13.03 4.32 -23.67
C ALA A 27 -14.14 3.57 -22.93
N SER A 28 -13.86 2.40 -22.40
CA SER A 28 -14.79 1.64 -21.57
C SER A 28 -15.30 2.61 -20.51
N GLN A 29 -16.59 2.86 -20.50
CA GLN A 29 -17.23 3.52 -19.37
C GLN A 29 -16.91 2.66 -18.17
N THR A 30 -16.06 3.17 -17.31
CA THR A 30 -15.90 2.65 -15.93
C THR A 30 -17.31 2.74 -15.35
N GLN A 31 -17.99 1.58 -15.25
CA GLN A 31 -19.23 1.49 -14.48
C GLN A 31 -18.86 1.98 -13.08
N GLN A 32 -19.43 3.12 -12.68
CA GLN A 32 -19.34 3.55 -11.30
C GLN A 32 -19.94 2.43 -10.46
N ILE A 33 -19.13 1.78 -9.67
CA ILE A 33 -19.56 0.85 -8.62
C ILE A 33 -20.55 1.65 -7.77
N ALA A 34 -21.76 1.15 -7.58
CA ALA A 34 -22.74 1.81 -6.73
C ALA A 34 -22.11 2.00 -5.35
N GLU A 35 -22.09 3.25 -4.87
CA GLU A 35 -21.56 3.55 -3.53
C GLU A 35 -22.23 2.63 -2.50
N PRO A 36 -21.47 2.08 -1.55
CA PRO A 36 -22.01 1.27 -0.46
C PRO A 36 -23.14 2.04 0.25
N LYS A 37 -24.19 1.35 0.65
CA LYS A 37 -25.38 1.98 1.29
C LYS A 37 -25.03 2.68 2.61
N LEU A 38 -23.93 2.26 3.26
CA LEU A 38 -23.43 2.87 4.49
C LEU A 38 -22.13 3.62 4.18
N PRO A 39 -22.02 4.88 4.57
CA PRO A 39 -20.85 5.71 4.31
C PRO A 39 -19.62 5.37 5.16
N LEU A 40 -19.82 4.70 6.31
CA LEU A 40 -18.78 4.12 7.16
C LEU A 40 -19.23 2.75 7.65
N TYR A 41 -18.34 1.78 7.57
CA TYR A 41 -18.58 0.43 8.06
C TYR A 41 -17.74 0.14 9.30
N LEU A 42 -18.37 -0.53 10.29
CA LEU A 42 -17.69 -1.13 11.42
C LEU A 42 -17.87 -2.64 11.34
N GLY A 43 -16.78 -3.40 11.38
CA GLY A 43 -16.82 -4.84 11.15
C GLY A 43 -16.08 -5.66 12.21
N ALA A 44 -16.29 -6.96 12.13
CA ALA A 44 -15.50 -7.95 12.86
C ALA A 44 -15.35 -9.24 12.05
N ALA A 45 -14.18 -9.86 12.11
CA ALA A 45 -13.99 -11.21 11.62
C ALA A 45 -14.76 -12.18 12.54
N TRP A 46 -15.69 -12.92 11.95
CA TRP A 46 -16.54 -13.87 12.65
C TRP A 46 -16.35 -15.25 12.04
N TYR A 47 -16.05 -16.24 12.88
CA TYR A 47 -15.80 -17.63 12.46
C TYR A 47 -16.92 -18.56 12.96
N PRO A 48 -18.10 -18.56 12.33
CA PRO A 48 -19.23 -19.38 12.77
C PRO A 48 -18.92 -20.88 12.80
N GLU A 49 -18.05 -21.37 11.90
CA GLU A 49 -17.63 -22.78 11.85
C GLU A 49 -16.86 -23.26 13.09
N GLN A 50 -16.35 -22.36 13.92
CA GLN A 50 -15.60 -22.68 15.14
C GLN A 50 -16.51 -22.84 16.36
N TRP A 51 -17.81 -22.50 16.23
CA TRP A 51 -18.77 -22.47 17.34
C TRP A 51 -20.06 -23.19 16.98
N PRO A 52 -20.76 -23.81 17.99
CA PRO A 52 -22.07 -24.40 17.72
C PRO A 52 -23.08 -23.38 17.19
N GLU A 53 -23.85 -23.75 16.17
CA GLU A 53 -24.81 -22.88 15.47
C GLU A 53 -25.80 -22.18 16.43
N LEU A 54 -26.19 -22.86 17.52
CA LEU A 54 -27.07 -22.29 18.55
C LEU A 54 -26.51 -21.04 19.25
N ARG A 55 -25.20 -20.73 19.08
CA ARG A 55 -24.57 -19.53 19.64
C ARG A 55 -24.55 -18.34 18.68
N TRP A 56 -24.77 -18.54 17.40
CA TRP A 56 -24.64 -17.52 16.38
C TRP A 56 -25.60 -16.35 16.58
N ASP A 57 -26.87 -16.63 16.90
CA ASP A 57 -27.89 -15.60 17.16
C ASP A 57 -27.50 -14.69 18.35
N ALA A 58 -26.90 -15.26 19.40
CA ALA A 58 -26.40 -14.48 20.53
C ALA A 58 -25.19 -13.61 20.19
N ASP A 59 -24.25 -14.13 19.40
CA ASP A 59 -23.10 -13.36 18.91
C ASP A 59 -23.56 -12.20 18.04
N LEU A 60 -24.43 -12.43 17.07
CA LEU A 60 -24.94 -11.41 16.16
C LEU A 60 -25.82 -10.38 16.91
N THR A 61 -26.54 -10.79 17.96
CA THR A 61 -27.24 -9.85 18.85
C THR A 61 -26.28 -8.88 19.55
N LEU A 62 -25.16 -9.37 20.04
CA LEU A 62 -24.13 -8.51 20.62
C LEU A 62 -23.47 -7.61 19.56
N MET A 63 -23.24 -8.12 18.35
CA MET A 63 -22.72 -7.33 17.25
C MET A 63 -23.67 -6.18 16.88
N GLU A 64 -24.97 -6.45 16.77
CA GLU A 64 -26.00 -5.45 16.51
C GLU A 64 -26.03 -4.38 17.62
N GLN A 65 -25.94 -4.79 18.90
CA GLN A 65 -25.85 -3.86 20.03
C GLN A 65 -24.56 -3.00 20.03
N ALA A 66 -23.48 -3.51 19.45
CA ALA A 66 -22.23 -2.77 19.25
C ALA A 66 -22.24 -1.93 17.97
N HIS A 67 -23.35 -1.91 17.21
CA HIS A 67 -23.47 -1.24 15.92
C HIS A 67 -22.47 -1.76 14.87
N ILE A 68 -22.07 -3.04 14.94
CA ILE A 68 -21.33 -3.73 13.89
C ILE A 68 -22.25 -3.83 12.66
N THR A 69 -21.75 -3.42 11.51
CA THR A 69 -22.53 -3.31 10.27
C THR A 69 -22.16 -4.37 9.24
N PHE A 70 -21.01 -5.02 9.39
CA PHE A 70 -20.63 -6.16 8.56
C PHE A 70 -19.76 -7.16 9.32
N VAL A 71 -19.73 -8.38 8.82
CA VAL A 71 -18.79 -9.42 9.27
C VAL A 71 -18.06 -10.01 8.07
N ARG A 72 -16.80 -10.41 8.28
CA ARG A 72 -16.06 -11.25 7.34
C ARG A 72 -16.08 -12.68 7.86
N ILE A 73 -16.34 -13.63 6.97
CA ILE A 73 -16.42 -15.05 7.29
C ILE A 73 -15.73 -15.89 6.20
N THR A 74 -15.41 -17.13 6.52
CA THR A 74 -15.00 -18.22 5.61
C THR A 74 -13.53 -18.24 5.16
N GLU A 75 -12.72 -17.23 5.37
CA GLU A 75 -11.35 -17.13 4.81
C GLU A 75 -10.40 -18.25 5.23
N PHE A 76 -10.75 -19.04 6.25
CA PHE A 76 -9.98 -20.22 6.70
C PHE A 76 -10.81 -21.52 6.71
N ALA A 77 -12.04 -21.50 6.23
CA ALA A 77 -13.02 -22.57 6.40
C ALA A 77 -13.00 -23.65 5.30
N TRP A 78 -11.92 -23.79 4.49
CA TRP A 78 -11.91 -24.71 3.34
C TRP A 78 -12.28 -26.15 3.71
N SER A 79 -11.73 -26.69 4.80
CA SER A 79 -11.99 -28.06 5.21
C SER A 79 -13.44 -28.35 5.60
N THR A 80 -14.19 -27.34 6.07
CA THR A 80 -15.63 -27.46 6.37
C THR A 80 -16.51 -27.22 5.14
N MET A 81 -16.06 -26.36 4.23
CA MET A 81 -16.77 -26.08 2.98
C MET A 81 -16.55 -27.14 1.89
N GLU A 82 -15.41 -27.83 1.91
CA GLU A 82 -15.10 -28.94 1.00
C GLU A 82 -14.41 -30.07 1.80
N PRO A 83 -15.16 -30.88 2.55
CA PRO A 83 -14.62 -31.95 3.39
C PRO A 83 -13.90 -33.05 2.61
N SER A 84 -14.19 -33.20 1.33
CA SER A 84 -13.46 -34.03 0.37
C SER A 84 -13.54 -33.41 -1.03
N GLU A 85 -12.57 -33.73 -1.88
CA GLU A 85 -12.45 -33.12 -3.21
C GLU A 85 -13.75 -33.21 -4.01
N GLY A 86 -14.25 -32.05 -4.44
CA GLY A 86 -15.47 -31.91 -5.24
C GLY A 86 -16.78 -32.08 -4.47
N HIS A 87 -16.73 -32.30 -3.16
CA HIS A 87 -17.92 -32.36 -2.31
C HIS A 87 -18.03 -31.07 -1.50
N TYR A 88 -18.85 -30.14 -1.97
CA TYR A 88 -19.02 -28.80 -1.37
C TYR A 88 -20.21 -28.78 -0.42
N ASP A 89 -19.98 -28.40 0.84
CA ASP A 89 -20.99 -28.12 1.87
C ASP A 89 -21.01 -26.62 2.18
N LEU A 90 -21.83 -25.91 1.45
CA LEU A 90 -22.01 -24.46 1.60
C LEU A 90 -23.31 -24.10 2.33
N ASP A 91 -24.09 -25.08 2.78
CA ASP A 91 -25.41 -24.85 3.39
C ASP A 91 -25.28 -24.15 4.77
N TRP A 92 -24.24 -24.48 5.53
CA TRP A 92 -23.99 -23.80 6.80
C TRP A 92 -23.56 -22.31 6.58
N VAL A 93 -22.83 -22.02 5.51
CA VAL A 93 -22.48 -20.64 5.14
C VAL A 93 -23.73 -19.85 4.79
N GLU A 94 -24.68 -20.44 4.02
CA GLU A 94 -25.95 -19.79 3.72
C GLU A 94 -26.74 -19.49 4.98
N ARG A 95 -26.81 -20.43 5.94
CA ARG A 95 -27.49 -20.19 7.22
C ARG A 95 -26.83 -19.04 8.02
N ALA A 96 -25.49 -18.96 8.01
CA ALA A 96 -24.76 -17.87 8.65
C ALA A 96 -25.06 -16.52 7.98
N VAL A 97 -25.06 -16.47 6.64
CA VAL A 97 -25.43 -15.26 5.87
C VAL A 97 -26.89 -14.84 6.14
N ARG A 98 -27.84 -15.79 6.16
CA ARG A 98 -29.26 -15.48 6.50
C ARG A 98 -29.41 -15.00 7.93
N MET A 99 -28.64 -15.54 8.87
CA MET A 99 -28.69 -15.11 10.25
C MET A 99 -28.11 -13.70 10.43
N ALA A 100 -27.00 -13.39 9.77
CA ALA A 100 -26.44 -12.04 9.72
C ALA A 100 -27.44 -11.03 9.10
N GLU A 101 -28.11 -11.40 8.00
CA GLU A 101 -29.16 -10.57 7.38
C GLU A 101 -30.31 -10.24 8.34
N LYS A 102 -30.75 -11.22 9.14
CA LYS A 102 -31.79 -11.04 10.17
C LYS A 102 -31.40 -10.00 11.20
N HIS A 103 -30.11 -9.88 11.52
CA HIS A 103 -29.52 -8.88 12.42
C HIS A 103 -29.05 -7.60 11.70
N HIS A 104 -29.41 -7.41 10.41
CA HIS A 104 -29.03 -6.23 9.61
C HIS A 104 -27.51 -6.08 9.40
N ILE A 105 -26.76 -7.17 9.51
CA ILE A 105 -25.30 -7.21 9.35
C ILE A 105 -24.96 -7.76 7.97
N ALA A 106 -24.24 -7.00 7.16
CA ALA A 106 -23.78 -7.40 5.86
C ALA A 106 -22.62 -8.42 5.96
N VAL A 107 -22.34 -9.12 4.88
CA VAL A 107 -21.29 -10.16 4.86
C VAL A 107 -20.25 -9.87 3.78
N VAL A 108 -18.97 -9.97 4.14
CA VAL A 108 -17.85 -10.13 3.23
C VAL A 108 -17.40 -11.58 3.29
N LEU A 109 -17.33 -12.25 2.14
CA LEU A 109 -16.89 -13.64 2.05
C LEU A 109 -15.40 -13.72 1.74
N GLY A 110 -14.64 -14.39 2.62
CA GLY A 110 -13.24 -14.72 2.37
C GLY A 110 -13.11 -16.02 1.58
N THR A 111 -12.34 -16.05 0.47
CA THR A 111 -11.98 -17.34 -0.14
C THR A 111 -10.96 -18.04 0.75
N PRO A 112 -11.14 -19.35 1.04
CA PRO A 112 -10.41 -20.01 2.12
C PRO A 112 -9.02 -20.51 1.72
N SER A 113 -8.47 -19.96 0.64
CA SER A 113 -7.26 -20.49 0.01
C SER A 113 -5.98 -20.25 0.82
N ALA A 114 -6.00 -19.42 1.86
CA ALA A 114 -4.88 -19.28 2.78
C ALA A 114 -4.63 -20.54 3.63
N ALA A 115 -5.66 -21.38 3.85
CA ALA A 115 -5.59 -22.58 4.70
C ALA A 115 -6.16 -23.81 3.98
N PRO A 116 -5.37 -24.48 3.11
CA PRO A 116 -5.83 -25.65 2.36
C PRO A 116 -6.16 -26.82 3.28
N PRO A 117 -7.19 -27.64 2.93
CA PRO A 117 -7.60 -28.79 3.75
C PRO A 117 -6.60 -29.96 3.69
N ALA A 118 -6.63 -30.81 4.71
CA ALA A 118 -5.71 -31.96 4.83
C ALA A 118 -5.80 -32.93 3.65
N TRP A 119 -7.02 -33.17 3.11
CA TRP A 119 -7.17 -34.03 1.94
C TRP A 119 -6.39 -33.52 0.72
N LEU A 120 -6.35 -32.18 0.52
CA LEU A 120 -5.64 -31.56 -0.60
C LEU A 120 -4.14 -31.76 -0.49
N THR A 121 -3.56 -31.40 0.65
CA THR A 121 -2.11 -31.49 0.88
C THR A 121 -1.61 -32.94 0.97
N THR A 122 -2.49 -33.89 1.35
CA THR A 122 -2.18 -35.31 1.36
C THR A 122 -2.25 -35.93 -0.04
N LYS A 123 -3.29 -35.59 -0.81
CA LYS A 123 -3.49 -36.15 -2.16
C LYS A 123 -2.54 -35.53 -3.19
N TYR A 124 -2.21 -34.25 -3.00
CA TYR A 124 -1.38 -33.45 -3.90
C TYR A 124 -0.20 -32.81 -3.16
N PRO A 125 0.77 -33.62 -2.64
CA PRO A 125 1.88 -33.09 -1.85
C PRO A 125 2.82 -32.14 -2.59
N GLU A 126 2.74 -32.09 -3.93
CA GLU A 126 3.43 -31.09 -4.77
C GLU A 126 2.86 -29.66 -4.59
N THR A 127 1.64 -29.52 -4.07
CA THR A 127 1.05 -28.22 -3.74
C THR A 127 1.65 -27.58 -2.51
N LEU A 128 2.35 -28.35 -1.68
CA LEU A 128 3.02 -27.81 -0.51
C LEU A 128 4.24 -26.96 -0.89
N ARG A 129 4.36 -25.84 -0.20
CA ARG A 129 5.48 -24.91 -0.33
C ARG A 129 6.81 -25.60 -0.01
N THR A 130 7.83 -25.34 -0.81
CA THR A 130 9.23 -25.70 -0.52
C THR A 130 9.95 -24.47 0.02
N GLN A 131 10.57 -24.60 1.20
CA GLN A 131 11.37 -23.55 1.82
C GLN A 131 12.70 -23.38 1.07
N GLU A 132 13.43 -22.29 1.34
CA GLU A 132 14.72 -21.99 0.70
C GLU A 132 15.78 -23.07 0.97
N ASP A 133 15.72 -23.72 2.13
CA ASP A 133 16.61 -24.84 2.50
C ASP A 133 16.18 -26.20 1.87
N GLY A 134 15.16 -26.22 1.03
CA GLY A 134 14.66 -27.40 0.33
C GLY A 134 13.64 -28.23 1.12
N ARG A 135 13.33 -27.91 2.37
CA ARG A 135 12.29 -28.61 3.13
C ARG A 135 10.91 -28.21 2.64
N LYS A 136 10.01 -29.18 2.56
CA LYS A 136 8.59 -28.93 2.32
C LYS A 136 7.88 -28.57 3.63
N ASP A 137 6.99 -27.59 3.55
CA ASP A 137 6.04 -27.30 4.62
C ASP A 137 5.10 -28.49 4.83
N GLN A 138 4.50 -28.57 6.01
CA GLN A 138 3.55 -29.60 6.36
C GLN A 138 2.18 -29.00 6.59
N HIS A 139 1.13 -29.84 6.47
CA HIS A 139 -0.23 -29.44 6.82
C HIS A 139 -0.33 -29.04 8.29
N GLY A 140 -1.22 -28.10 8.62
CA GLY A 140 -1.54 -27.68 9.99
C GLY A 140 -1.17 -26.23 10.31
N ASN A 141 -0.88 -25.44 9.29
CA ASN A 141 -0.66 -24.00 9.39
C ASN A 141 -1.40 -23.29 8.24
N ARG A 142 -1.30 -21.96 8.15
CA ARG A 142 -1.73 -21.18 6.96
C ARG A 142 -0.54 -20.93 6.04
N GLN A 143 -0.80 -20.68 4.74
CA GLN A 143 0.19 -20.35 3.71
C GLN A 143 1.29 -21.43 3.52
N GLN A 144 0.99 -22.69 3.80
CA GLN A 144 1.87 -23.81 3.51
C GLN A 144 1.80 -24.29 2.06
N PHE A 145 1.12 -23.58 1.20
CA PHE A 145 0.94 -23.91 -0.22
C PHE A 145 1.94 -23.17 -1.12
N ASN A 146 2.18 -23.75 -2.28
CA ASN A 146 2.91 -23.10 -3.36
C ASN A 146 1.94 -22.32 -4.26
N TRP A 147 1.95 -21.00 -4.19
CA TRP A 147 1.09 -20.10 -4.98
C TRP A 147 1.36 -20.16 -6.50
N ALA A 148 2.51 -20.70 -6.94
CA ALA A 148 2.85 -20.91 -8.33
C ALA A 148 2.34 -22.26 -8.87
N ASN A 149 2.02 -23.23 -8.00
CA ASN A 149 1.64 -24.57 -8.40
C ASN A 149 0.29 -24.60 -9.15
N ALA A 150 0.29 -25.22 -10.34
CA ALA A 150 -0.88 -25.25 -11.22
C ALA A 150 -2.08 -25.99 -10.61
N LYS A 151 -1.85 -27.09 -9.88
CA LYS A 151 -2.93 -27.87 -9.22
C LYS A 151 -3.54 -27.08 -8.07
N TYR A 152 -2.73 -26.39 -7.27
CA TYR A 152 -3.25 -25.54 -6.19
C TYR A 152 -4.15 -24.43 -6.73
N ARG A 153 -3.67 -23.73 -7.77
CA ARG A 153 -4.45 -22.67 -8.46
C ARG A 153 -5.76 -23.19 -9.03
N GLU A 154 -5.77 -24.39 -9.64
CA GLU A 154 -6.97 -25.02 -10.14
C GLU A 154 -8.00 -25.23 -9.03
N LEU A 155 -7.57 -25.79 -7.88
CA LEU A 155 -8.47 -26.11 -6.77
C LEU A 155 -8.95 -24.84 -6.05
N ALA A 156 -8.07 -23.86 -5.80
CA ALA A 156 -8.45 -22.57 -5.24
C ALA A 156 -9.46 -21.83 -6.15
N GLY A 157 -9.23 -21.85 -7.47
CA GLY A 157 -10.16 -21.28 -8.43
C GLY A 157 -11.52 -21.98 -8.44
N LYS A 158 -11.57 -23.32 -8.34
CA LYS A 158 -12.83 -24.08 -8.23
C LYS A 158 -13.59 -23.74 -6.96
N MET A 159 -12.91 -23.65 -5.82
CA MET A 159 -13.52 -23.26 -4.55
C MET A 159 -14.15 -21.86 -4.65
N ALA A 160 -13.41 -20.88 -5.14
CA ALA A 160 -13.90 -19.52 -5.36
C ALA A 160 -15.10 -19.49 -6.32
N GLU A 161 -15.09 -20.32 -7.39
CA GLU A 161 -16.19 -20.45 -8.34
C GLU A 161 -17.46 -20.99 -7.67
N GLN A 162 -17.36 -22.05 -6.86
CA GLN A 162 -18.52 -22.64 -6.17
C GLN A 162 -19.13 -21.64 -5.16
N MET A 163 -18.29 -20.93 -4.41
CA MET A 163 -18.75 -19.86 -3.53
C MET A 163 -19.48 -18.77 -4.32
N ALA A 164 -18.91 -18.30 -5.43
CA ALA A 164 -19.49 -17.24 -6.25
C ALA A 164 -20.80 -17.67 -6.94
N ILE A 165 -20.92 -18.92 -7.41
CA ILE A 165 -22.18 -19.47 -7.94
C ILE A 165 -23.28 -19.44 -6.86
N ARG A 166 -22.93 -19.75 -5.60
CA ARG A 166 -23.91 -19.79 -4.50
C ARG A 166 -24.30 -18.40 -3.98
N PHE A 167 -23.32 -17.51 -3.80
CA PHE A 167 -23.48 -16.24 -3.06
C PHE A 167 -23.30 -14.99 -3.93
N GLY A 168 -22.87 -15.11 -5.18
CA GLY A 168 -22.55 -13.97 -6.02
C GLY A 168 -23.71 -13.03 -6.34
N HIS A 169 -24.95 -13.48 -6.15
CA HIS A 169 -26.16 -12.64 -6.31
C HIS A 169 -26.91 -12.43 -5.00
N ASP A 170 -26.33 -12.82 -3.87
CA ASP A 170 -26.92 -12.61 -2.57
C ASP A 170 -26.83 -11.13 -2.17
N ALA A 171 -27.97 -10.52 -1.82
CA ALA A 171 -28.05 -9.09 -1.51
C ALA A 171 -27.37 -8.72 -0.18
N ASN A 172 -27.18 -9.69 0.73
CA ASN A 172 -26.51 -9.48 2.02
C ASN A 172 -24.99 -9.67 1.92
N VAL A 173 -24.49 -10.25 0.81
CA VAL A 173 -23.05 -10.33 0.51
C VAL A 173 -22.63 -9.06 -0.21
N ILE A 174 -21.79 -8.24 0.41
CA ILE A 174 -21.37 -6.94 -0.13
C ILE A 174 -20.01 -6.97 -0.82
N GLY A 175 -19.21 -8.02 -0.58
CA GLY A 175 -17.88 -8.13 -1.17
C GLY A 175 -17.19 -9.45 -0.87
N TRP A 176 -15.98 -9.56 -1.44
CA TRP A 176 -15.14 -10.74 -1.41
C TRP A 176 -13.71 -10.37 -1.02
N GLN A 177 -13.12 -11.10 -0.10
CA GLN A 177 -11.68 -11.09 0.14
C GLN A 177 -11.07 -12.37 -0.45
N ILE A 178 -10.07 -12.22 -1.32
CA ILE A 178 -9.33 -13.35 -1.88
C ILE A 178 -8.18 -13.69 -0.94
N ASP A 179 -8.11 -14.96 -0.46
CA ASP A 179 -7.02 -15.45 0.38
C ASP A 179 -6.82 -14.60 1.65
N ASN A 180 -5.62 -14.59 2.23
CA ASN A 180 -5.28 -13.78 3.38
C ASN A 180 -3.78 -13.47 3.44
N GLU A 181 -3.39 -12.19 3.50
CA GLU A 181 -2.03 -11.71 3.79
C GLU A 181 -0.92 -12.43 3.01
N TYR A 182 -0.86 -12.27 1.70
CA TYR A 182 0.19 -12.88 0.87
C TYR A 182 1.59 -12.64 1.45
N ALA A 183 2.38 -13.69 1.67
CA ALA A 183 3.66 -13.53 2.33
C ALA A 183 4.78 -14.43 1.83
N ARG A 184 4.52 -15.73 1.61
CA ARG A 184 5.55 -16.74 1.51
C ARG A 184 5.81 -17.20 0.09
N GLU A 185 7.09 -17.29 -0.27
CA GLU A 185 7.58 -17.78 -1.58
C GLU A 185 7.86 -19.29 -1.52
N SER A 186 7.88 -19.95 -2.68
CA SER A 186 8.25 -21.37 -2.80
C SER A 186 9.47 -21.53 -3.70
N PHE A 187 10.36 -22.44 -3.33
CA PHE A 187 11.67 -22.65 -3.98
C PHE A 187 11.79 -24.02 -4.65
N ASP A 188 10.68 -24.56 -5.13
CA ASP A 188 10.59 -25.85 -5.80
C ASP A 188 10.98 -25.74 -7.30
N PRO A 189 11.21 -26.91 -7.97
CA PRO A 189 11.59 -26.92 -9.39
C PRO A 189 10.54 -26.31 -10.35
N GLU A 190 9.23 -26.42 -10.03
CA GLU A 190 8.17 -25.81 -10.87
C GLU A 190 8.24 -24.28 -10.80
N THR A 191 8.34 -23.73 -9.61
CA THR A 191 8.51 -22.28 -9.39
C THR A 191 9.78 -21.77 -10.08
N LYS A 192 10.90 -22.51 -9.98
CA LYS A 192 12.14 -22.17 -10.69
C LYS A 192 11.94 -22.13 -12.19
N ALA A 193 11.28 -23.13 -12.77
CA ALA A 193 11.03 -23.17 -14.20
C ALA A 193 10.14 -22.01 -14.68
N GLN A 194 9.12 -21.65 -13.87
CA GLN A 194 8.27 -20.49 -14.15
C GLN A 194 9.06 -19.17 -14.09
N PHE A 195 9.96 -19.01 -13.12
CA PHE A 195 10.85 -17.86 -13.04
C PHE A 195 11.75 -17.74 -14.26
N GLN A 196 12.37 -18.86 -14.71
CA GLN A 196 13.20 -18.89 -15.91
C GLN A 196 12.39 -18.54 -17.17
N ALA A 197 11.17 -19.01 -17.29
CA ALA A 197 10.25 -18.65 -18.37
C ALA A 197 9.88 -17.15 -18.34
N TRP A 198 9.62 -16.60 -17.15
CA TRP A 198 9.36 -15.18 -16.95
C TRP A 198 10.56 -14.31 -17.36
N LEU A 199 11.79 -14.72 -16.98
CA LEU A 199 13.01 -14.04 -17.42
C LEU A 199 13.16 -14.07 -18.94
N LYS A 200 12.89 -15.21 -19.56
CA LYS A 200 12.93 -15.36 -21.02
C LYS A 200 11.92 -14.44 -21.72
N ALA A 201 10.73 -14.32 -21.18
CA ALA A 201 9.72 -13.39 -21.70
C ALA A 201 10.17 -11.92 -21.56
N LYS A 202 10.78 -11.55 -20.41
CA LYS A 202 11.25 -10.19 -20.13
C LYS A 202 12.46 -9.78 -20.97
N TYR A 203 13.46 -10.63 -21.07
CA TYR A 203 14.75 -10.29 -21.70
C TYR A 203 14.87 -10.75 -23.16
N GLY A 204 14.05 -11.68 -23.61
CA GLY A 204 14.05 -12.24 -24.97
C GLY A 204 15.19 -13.22 -25.22
N THR A 205 16.45 -12.78 -25.07
CA THR A 205 17.65 -13.59 -25.29
C THR A 205 18.56 -13.62 -24.08
N LEU A 206 19.35 -14.68 -23.92
CA LEU A 206 20.37 -14.77 -22.87
C LEU A 206 21.46 -13.71 -23.04
N ASP A 207 21.83 -13.39 -24.26
CA ASP A 207 22.83 -12.33 -24.53
C ASP A 207 22.36 -10.98 -23.98
N ASN A 208 21.09 -10.64 -24.19
CA ASN A 208 20.52 -9.42 -23.62
C ASN A 208 20.49 -9.46 -22.08
N LEU A 209 20.05 -10.58 -21.48
CA LEU A 209 20.07 -10.74 -20.01
C LEU A 209 21.50 -10.62 -19.48
N ASN A 210 22.46 -11.36 -20.07
CA ASN A 210 23.85 -11.35 -19.66
C ASN A 210 24.46 -9.94 -19.74
N ALA A 211 24.18 -9.22 -20.83
CA ALA A 211 24.66 -7.83 -20.98
C ALA A 211 24.05 -6.89 -19.92
N ARG A 212 22.74 -6.94 -19.72
CA ARG A 212 22.04 -6.07 -18.76
C ARG A 212 22.40 -6.35 -17.29
N TRP A 213 22.69 -7.60 -16.94
CA TRP A 213 23.12 -7.99 -15.61
C TRP A 213 24.64 -7.94 -15.42
N THR A 214 25.40 -7.68 -16.47
CA THR A 214 26.87 -7.69 -16.46
C THR A 214 27.41 -9.02 -15.89
N THR A 215 26.88 -10.14 -16.38
CA THR A 215 27.17 -11.48 -15.85
C THR A 215 28.62 -11.96 -16.10
N SER A 216 29.40 -11.21 -16.88
CA SER A 216 30.86 -11.40 -16.97
C SER A 216 31.56 -11.20 -15.61
N TYR A 217 30.96 -10.47 -14.71
CA TYR A 217 31.45 -10.32 -13.34
C TYR A 217 31.39 -11.67 -12.61
N TRP A 218 32.49 -12.11 -12.05
CA TRP A 218 32.66 -13.39 -11.36
C TRP A 218 32.21 -14.61 -12.17
N SER A 219 32.35 -14.56 -13.48
CA SER A 219 31.99 -15.68 -14.39
C SER A 219 30.56 -16.17 -14.26
N GLN A 220 29.62 -15.27 -14.06
CA GLN A 220 28.19 -15.58 -13.89
C GLN A 220 27.45 -15.76 -15.25
N THR A 221 28.15 -15.65 -16.41
CA THR A 221 27.52 -15.69 -17.72
C THR A 221 26.78 -17.00 -17.98
N TYR A 222 25.49 -16.88 -18.27
CA TYR A 222 24.61 -18.01 -18.58
C TYR A 222 24.64 -18.32 -20.08
N SER A 223 24.73 -19.62 -20.40
CA SER A 223 24.63 -20.16 -21.76
C SER A 223 23.33 -20.93 -22.03
N ASP A 224 22.58 -21.21 -20.96
CA ASP A 224 21.24 -21.82 -21.00
C ASP A 224 20.35 -21.24 -19.89
N TRP A 225 19.05 -21.08 -20.16
CA TRP A 225 18.09 -20.54 -19.21
C TRP A 225 17.98 -21.37 -17.92
N SER A 226 18.15 -22.70 -18.02
CA SER A 226 18.08 -23.63 -16.87
C SER A 226 19.20 -23.43 -15.85
N GLN A 227 20.29 -22.74 -16.22
CA GLN A 227 21.42 -22.42 -15.34
C GLN A 227 21.10 -21.29 -14.35
N ILE A 228 20.06 -20.49 -14.61
CA ILE A 228 19.71 -19.35 -13.76
C ILE A 228 19.09 -19.88 -12.45
N PRO A 229 19.68 -19.58 -11.28
CA PRO A 229 19.16 -20.01 -9.98
C PRO A 229 18.00 -19.13 -9.51
N ILE A 230 17.33 -19.54 -8.43
CA ILE A 230 16.63 -18.63 -7.52
C ILE A 230 17.65 -18.17 -6.48
N GLU A 231 17.68 -16.87 -6.20
CA GLU A 231 18.52 -16.28 -5.16
C GLU A 231 17.79 -15.09 -4.54
N THR A 232 17.85 -14.97 -3.22
CA THR A 232 17.06 -13.97 -2.47
C THR A 232 17.90 -12.99 -1.67
N THR A 233 19.14 -13.36 -1.33
CA THR A 233 19.95 -12.62 -0.35
C THR A 233 21.30 -12.13 -0.88
N TYR A 234 22.02 -12.98 -1.61
CA TYR A 234 23.38 -12.68 -2.07
C TYR A 234 23.64 -13.18 -3.48
N GLY A 235 23.46 -12.32 -4.45
CA GLY A 235 23.62 -12.69 -5.86
C GLY A 235 23.74 -11.47 -6.76
N ASN A 236 23.66 -11.72 -8.07
CA ASN A 236 23.64 -10.64 -9.05
C ASN A 236 22.47 -9.69 -8.76
N PRO A 237 22.67 -8.35 -8.69
CA PRO A 237 21.60 -7.39 -8.40
C PRO A 237 20.38 -7.49 -9.32
N GLY A 238 20.60 -7.79 -10.62
CA GLY A 238 19.52 -8.00 -11.59
C GLY A 238 18.71 -9.27 -11.32
N LEU A 239 19.39 -10.35 -10.87
CA LEU A 239 18.73 -11.59 -10.45
C LEU A 239 17.84 -11.37 -9.24
N LEU A 240 18.37 -10.73 -8.18
CA LEU A 240 17.64 -10.44 -6.94
C LEU A 240 16.37 -9.60 -7.21
N LEU A 241 16.50 -8.52 -7.97
CA LEU A 241 15.35 -7.66 -8.30
C LEU A 241 14.35 -8.39 -9.20
N SER A 242 14.82 -9.17 -10.17
CA SER A 242 13.93 -9.94 -11.05
C SER A 242 13.15 -11.01 -10.29
N TRP A 243 13.75 -11.64 -9.27
CA TRP A 243 13.03 -12.57 -8.41
C TRP A 243 11.86 -11.89 -7.67
N ARG A 244 12.08 -10.74 -7.03
CA ARG A 244 11.03 -9.99 -6.33
C ARG A 244 9.90 -9.53 -7.25
N ARG A 245 10.24 -9.11 -8.46
CA ARG A 245 9.24 -8.75 -9.49
C ARG A 245 8.45 -9.97 -9.96
N PHE A 246 9.11 -11.11 -10.18
CA PHE A 246 8.45 -12.37 -10.50
C PHE A 246 7.48 -12.80 -9.39
N VAL A 247 7.90 -12.70 -8.13
CA VAL A 247 7.04 -13.00 -6.98
C VAL A 247 5.79 -12.13 -6.99
N SER A 248 5.94 -10.83 -7.23
CA SER A 248 4.82 -9.88 -7.31
C SER A 248 3.85 -10.21 -8.45
N ASP A 249 4.37 -10.47 -9.65
CA ASP A 249 3.56 -10.87 -10.81
C ASP A 249 2.86 -12.21 -10.59
N THR A 250 3.52 -13.13 -9.87
CA THR A 250 2.98 -14.46 -9.58
C THR A 250 1.85 -14.38 -8.56
N TRP A 251 1.96 -13.56 -7.50
CA TRP A 251 0.87 -13.29 -6.57
C TRP A 251 -0.32 -12.66 -7.27
N ARG A 252 -0.09 -11.65 -8.11
CA ARG A 252 -1.15 -11.05 -8.92
C ARG A 252 -1.84 -12.08 -9.81
N SER A 253 -1.08 -12.94 -10.50
CA SER A 253 -1.65 -13.98 -11.36
C SER A 253 -2.40 -15.07 -10.58
N TYR A 254 -1.94 -15.41 -9.38
CA TYR A 254 -2.64 -16.31 -8.46
C TYR A 254 -3.98 -15.71 -8.01
N GLN A 255 -3.96 -14.46 -7.55
CA GLN A 255 -5.17 -13.71 -7.19
C GLN A 255 -6.16 -13.68 -8.36
N LYS A 256 -5.67 -13.43 -9.57
CA LYS A 256 -6.50 -13.32 -10.76
C LYS A 256 -7.27 -14.59 -11.10
N VAL A 257 -6.76 -15.79 -10.79
CA VAL A 257 -7.48 -17.06 -10.96
C VAL A 257 -8.78 -17.06 -10.17
N GLN A 258 -8.77 -16.63 -8.92
CA GLN A 258 -9.95 -16.58 -8.06
C GLN A 258 -10.84 -15.37 -8.41
N LEU A 259 -10.24 -14.21 -8.65
CA LEU A 259 -10.95 -12.98 -9.04
C LEU A 259 -11.80 -13.17 -10.29
N ASP A 260 -11.25 -13.81 -11.33
CA ASP A 260 -11.98 -14.05 -12.58
C ASP A 260 -13.19 -14.96 -12.35
N LYS A 261 -13.07 -15.96 -11.46
CA LYS A 261 -14.17 -16.86 -11.08
C LYS A 261 -15.25 -16.12 -10.29
N ILE A 262 -14.85 -15.31 -9.32
CA ILE A 262 -15.79 -14.49 -8.55
C ILE A 262 -16.54 -13.53 -9.48
N LYS A 263 -15.83 -12.73 -10.27
CA LYS A 263 -16.46 -11.73 -11.16
C LYS A 263 -17.34 -12.34 -12.25
N ALA A 264 -17.11 -13.59 -12.65
CA ALA A 264 -17.94 -14.29 -13.62
C ALA A 264 -19.33 -14.66 -13.06
N HIS A 265 -19.49 -14.77 -11.75
CA HIS A 265 -20.70 -15.28 -11.09
C HIS A 265 -21.25 -14.33 -10.03
N SER A 266 -20.68 -13.14 -9.84
CA SER A 266 -21.12 -12.19 -8.81
C SER A 266 -21.76 -10.92 -9.42
N ASP A 267 -22.60 -10.26 -8.61
CA ASP A 267 -23.15 -8.95 -8.94
C ASP A 267 -21.99 -7.91 -8.97
N PRO A 268 -21.91 -7.04 -9.99
CA PRO A 268 -20.88 -5.99 -10.06
C PRO A 268 -20.82 -5.04 -8.87
N ARG A 269 -21.85 -5.00 -8.02
CA ARG A 269 -21.89 -4.24 -6.77
C ARG A 269 -21.07 -4.87 -5.64
N GLN A 270 -20.80 -6.18 -5.71
CA GLN A 270 -19.94 -6.86 -4.76
C GLN A 270 -18.48 -6.57 -5.12
N PHE A 271 -17.78 -5.84 -4.24
CA PHE A 271 -16.37 -5.56 -4.45
C PHE A 271 -15.50 -6.81 -4.25
N VAL A 272 -14.30 -6.81 -4.83
CA VAL A 272 -13.28 -7.84 -4.61
C VAL A 272 -12.00 -7.19 -4.13
N THR A 273 -11.44 -7.71 -3.04
CA THR A 273 -10.20 -7.24 -2.42
C THR A 273 -9.34 -8.41 -1.92
N THR A 274 -8.16 -8.08 -1.38
CA THR A 274 -7.34 -8.92 -0.49
C THR A 274 -6.68 -8.01 0.55
N ASN A 275 -6.50 -8.50 1.77
CA ASN A 275 -5.87 -7.74 2.84
C ASN A 275 -4.34 -7.74 2.72
N MET A 276 -3.72 -6.58 2.93
CA MET A 276 -2.28 -6.35 2.80
C MET A 276 -1.68 -5.91 4.14
N MET A 277 -0.38 -6.10 4.31
CA MET A 277 0.31 -5.81 5.59
C MET A 277 1.14 -4.53 5.51
N GLY A 278 0.52 -3.36 5.29
CA GLY A 278 1.17 -2.04 5.36
C GLY A 278 2.52 -1.94 4.63
N PHE A 279 3.59 -1.63 5.38
CA PHE A 279 4.96 -1.54 4.83
C PHE A 279 5.65 -2.90 4.60
N PHE A 280 4.93 -4.00 4.59
CA PHE A 280 5.46 -5.30 4.22
C PHE A 280 6.04 -5.30 2.79
N ASP A 281 7.17 -5.96 2.55
CA ASP A 281 7.91 -5.84 1.29
C ASP A 281 8.27 -7.18 0.63
N ALA A 282 7.52 -8.24 0.91
CA ALA A 282 7.71 -9.51 0.22
C ALA A 282 7.34 -9.42 -1.28
N TYR A 283 6.42 -8.53 -1.62
CA TYR A 283 5.97 -8.26 -3.00
C TYR A 283 5.56 -6.79 -3.17
N ASP A 284 5.36 -6.37 -4.40
CA ASP A 284 4.90 -5.01 -4.75
C ASP A 284 3.36 -4.92 -4.64
N HIS A 285 2.89 -4.23 -3.61
CA HIS A 285 1.46 -4.02 -3.39
C HIS A 285 0.79 -3.19 -4.49
N TYR A 286 1.50 -2.25 -5.14
CA TYR A 286 0.95 -1.54 -6.30
C TYR A 286 0.64 -2.50 -7.45
N THR A 287 1.51 -3.49 -7.70
CA THR A 287 1.31 -4.51 -8.74
C THR A 287 0.11 -5.41 -8.41
N VAL A 288 0.02 -5.91 -7.18
CA VAL A 288 -1.04 -6.83 -6.76
C VAL A 288 -2.41 -6.16 -6.70
N SER A 289 -2.47 -4.87 -6.32
CA SER A 289 -3.73 -4.13 -6.20
C SER A 289 -4.40 -3.78 -7.54
N GLN A 290 -3.71 -3.85 -8.67
CA GLN A 290 -4.20 -3.32 -9.96
C GLN A 290 -5.54 -3.89 -10.43
N ASP A 291 -5.86 -5.12 -10.04
CA ASP A 291 -7.08 -5.80 -10.46
C ASP A 291 -8.20 -5.76 -9.40
N LEU A 292 -7.92 -5.19 -8.22
CA LEU A 292 -8.85 -5.10 -7.09
C LEU A 292 -9.77 -3.87 -7.20
N ASP A 293 -10.95 -3.98 -6.61
CA ASP A 293 -11.92 -2.89 -6.56
C ASP A 293 -11.61 -1.90 -5.44
N ILE A 294 -11.15 -2.39 -4.29
CA ILE A 294 -10.79 -1.64 -3.08
C ILE A 294 -9.42 -2.13 -2.59
N ALA A 295 -8.56 -1.21 -2.16
CA ALA A 295 -7.38 -1.56 -1.39
C ALA A 295 -7.78 -1.80 0.07
N THR A 296 -7.29 -2.87 0.68
CA THR A 296 -7.48 -3.12 2.10
C THR A 296 -6.17 -3.52 2.76
N TRP A 297 -6.04 -3.25 4.06
CA TRP A 297 -4.84 -3.61 4.79
C TRP A 297 -5.14 -3.92 6.27
N ASP A 298 -4.15 -4.50 6.93
CA ASP A 298 -4.23 -4.97 8.30
C ASP A 298 -3.40 -4.06 9.19
N ASP A 299 -4.08 -3.32 10.05
CA ASP A 299 -3.52 -2.27 10.87
C ASP A 299 -3.31 -2.75 12.32
N TYR A 300 -2.10 -3.22 12.60
CA TYR A 300 -1.72 -3.69 13.93
C TYR A 300 -0.59 -2.88 14.53
N VAL A 301 -0.74 -2.49 15.77
CA VAL A 301 0.33 -1.83 16.55
C VAL A 301 1.37 -2.86 17.01
N GLY A 302 0.95 -4.04 17.38
CA GLY A 302 1.83 -5.11 17.86
C GLY A 302 2.38 -4.82 19.26
N THR A 303 3.51 -4.13 19.35
CA THR A 303 4.17 -3.77 20.62
C THR A 303 4.10 -2.26 20.86
N GLY A 304 3.83 -1.84 22.08
CA GLY A 304 3.81 -0.42 22.48
C GLY A 304 2.45 0.23 22.25
N GLN A 305 2.46 1.49 21.90
CA GLN A 305 1.29 2.33 21.63
C GLN A 305 1.33 2.81 20.18
N LEU A 306 0.21 3.30 19.67
CA LEU A 306 0.14 3.82 18.31
C LEU A 306 1.13 4.97 18.08
N ASP A 307 1.98 4.82 17.07
CA ASP A 307 2.74 5.93 16.49
C ASP A 307 1.93 6.53 15.33
N PRO A 308 1.28 7.69 15.50
CA PRO A 308 0.38 8.23 14.48
C PRO A 308 1.11 8.67 13.21
N VAL A 309 2.42 8.94 13.26
CA VAL A 309 3.19 9.30 12.06
C VAL A 309 3.47 8.05 11.21
N TYR A 310 3.97 7.00 11.85
CA TYR A 310 4.28 5.74 11.16
C TYR A 310 3.02 5.06 10.64
N ASN A 311 2.01 4.95 11.49
CA ASN A 311 0.73 4.34 11.16
C ASN A 311 0.00 5.15 10.06
N GLY A 312 -0.02 6.49 10.18
CA GLY A 312 -0.57 7.37 9.16
C GLY A 312 0.12 7.24 7.80
N ALA A 313 1.44 7.02 7.79
CA ALA A 313 2.16 6.74 6.54
C ALA A 313 1.74 5.41 5.90
N ALA A 314 1.45 4.37 6.70
CA ALA A 314 0.94 3.10 6.19
C ALA A 314 -0.46 3.23 5.59
N HIS A 315 -1.35 4.02 6.20
CA HIS A 315 -2.65 4.37 5.63
C HIS A 315 -2.53 5.13 4.31
N ASP A 316 -1.68 6.16 4.26
CA ASP A 316 -1.48 6.96 3.05
C ASP A 316 -0.82 6.15 1.94
N LEU A 317 0.03 5.17 2.28
CA LEU A 317 0.57 4.19 1.33
C LEU A 317 -0.54 3.28 0.77
N THR A 318 -1.42 2.76 1.63
CA THR A 318 -2.54 1.91 1.21
C THR A 318 -3.52 2.67 0.33
N ARG A 319 -3.87 3.91 0.71
CA ARG A 319 -4.66 4.79 -0.16
C ARG A 319 -3.99 5.00 -1.52
N GLY A 320 -2.66 5.08 -1.56
CA GLY A 320 -1.85 5.24 -2.76
C GLY A 320 -1.87 4.04 -3.72
N PHE A 321 -2.19 2.82 -3.27
CA PHE A 321 -2.22 1.63 -4.14
C PHE A 321 -3.23 1.80 -5.28
N LEU A 322 -4.43 2.26 -4.98
CA LEU A 322 -5.50 2.52 -5.96
C LEU A 322 -5.84 4.01 -6.11
N ARG A 323 -5.23 4.90 -5.32
CA ARG A 323 -5.46 6.36 -5.29
C ARG A 323 -6.91 6.72 -4.99
N LYS A 324 -7.53 6.01 -4.06
CA LYS A 324 -8.90 6.23 -3.56
C LYS A 324 -9.01 5.74 -2.11
N ASN A 325 -10.14 6.00 -1.48
CA ASN A 325 -10.41 5.48 -0.14
C ASN A 325 -10.17 3.97 -0.05
N PHE A 326 -9.88 3.49 1.12
CA PHE A 326 -9.49 2.11 1.42
C PHE A 326 -10.29 1.58 2.62
N TRP A 327 -10.12 0.29 2.95
CA TRP A 327 -10.65 -0.29 4.18
C TRP A 327 -9.52 -0.83 5.06
N VAL A 328 -9.66 -0.70 6.37
CA VAL A 328 -8.90 -1.48 7.34
C VAL A 328 -9.63 -2.79 7.51
N MET A 329 -9.04 -3.88 7.01
CA MET A 329 -9.68 -5.19 6.93
C MET A 329 -9.34 -6.08 8.12
N GLU A 330 -8.33 -5.69 8.90
CA GLU A 330 -8.03 -6.23 10.21
C GLU A 330 -7.43 -5.14 11.09
N THR A 331 -7.89 -5.06 12.34
CA THR A 331 -7.20 -4.32 13.39
C THR A 331 -7.41 -4.99 14.74
N GLN A 332 -6.53 -4.70 15.69
CA GLN A 332 -6.60 -5.30 17.02
C GLN A 332 -7.66 -4.62 17.90
N PRO A 333 -8.50 -5.40 18.57
CA PRO A 333 -9.40 -4.82 19.57
C PRO A 333 -8.75 -4.66 20.97
N GLY A 334 -7.45 -4.90 21.10
CA GLY A 334 -6.77 -4.81 22.39
C GLY A 334 -5.29 -5.15 22.29
N PHE A 335 -4.93 -6.42 22.31
CA PHE A 335 -3.57 -6.91 22.16
C PHE A 335 -3.51 -7.96 21.05
N VAL A 336 -2.33 -8.11 20.47
CA VAL A 336 -2.01 -9.21 19.55
C VAL A 336 -1.36 -10.37 20.31
N ASN A 337 -1.04 -11.49 19.64
CA ASN A 337 -0.34 -12.62 20.29
C ASN A 337 0.96 -13.02 19.59
N TRP A 338 1.36 -12.30 18.54
CA TRP A 338 2.48 -12.63 17.65
C TRP A 338 3.65 -11.64 17.72
N SER A 339 3.53 -10.58 18.51
CA SER A 339 4.61 -9.62 18.73
C SER A 339 5.57 -10.10 19.82
N LYS A 340 6.71 -9.39 19.93
CA LYS A 340 7.70 -9.64 20.97
C LYS A 340 7.12 -9.39 22.36
N ASP A 341 6.39 -8.30 22.53
CA ASP A 341 5.68 -7.92 23.75
C ASP A 341 4.24 -7.58 23.37
N ASN A 342 3.28 -8.38 23.85
CA ASN A 342 1.86 -8.26 23.47
C ASN A 342 1.11 -7.46 24.53
N ASN A 343 1.31 -6.17 24.55
CA ASN A 343 0.60 -5.28 25.48
C ASN A 343 -0.76 -4.85 24.90
N ALA A 344 -1.73 -4.61 25.78
CA ALA A 344 -2.99 -4.01 25.39
C ALA A 344 -2.81 -2.52 25.05
N LEU A 345 -3.60 -2.03 24.12
CA LEU A 345 -3.78 -0.60 23.89
C LEU A 345 -4.47 0.06 25.11
N ASN A 346 -4.23 1.34 25.31
CA ASN A 346 -4.84 2.09 26.42
C ASN A 346 -6.34 2.28 26.19
N LYS A 347 -7.08 2.55 27.28
CA LYS A 347 -8.49 2.90 27.17
C LYS A 347 -8.67 4.18 26.35
N GLY A 348 -9.51 4.13 25.33
CA GLY A 348 -9.74 5.21 24.37
C GLY A 348 -8.82 5.17 23.15
N GLU A 349 -7.73 4.42 23.18
CA GLU A 349 -6.75 4.35 22.08
C GLU A 349 -7.29 3.59 20.88
N VAL A 350 -8.04 2.50 21.08
CA VAL A 350 -8.69 1.73 20.00
C VAL A 350 -9.70 2.61 19.24
N ARG A 351 -10.48 3.41 19.96
CA ARG A 351 -11.39 4.40 19.35
C ARG A 351 -10.62 5.48 18.59
N ALA A 352 -9.54 6.03 19.17
CA ALA A 352 -8.70 7.04 18.54
C ALA A 352 -8.04 6.52 17.27
N MET A 353 -7.57 5.27 17.29
CA MET A 353 -6.99 4.57 16.15
C MET A 353 -8.00 4.44 15.00
N ALA A 354 -9.22 3.98 15.25
CA ALA A 354 -10.26 3.90 14.24
C ALA A 354 -10.61 5.26 13.60
N TRP A 355 -10.62 6.34 14.39
CA TRP A 355 -10.81 7.70 13.84
C TRP A 355 -9.59 8.22 13.09
N HIS A 356 -8.39 7.78 13.44
CA HIS A 356 -7.17 8.01 12.67
C HIS A 356 -7.25 7.34 11.29
N ASP A 357 -7.70 6.07 11.24
CA ASP A 357 -7.93 5.33 9.99
C ASP A 357 -8.89 6.08 9.07
N VAL A 358 -10.07 6.46 9.62
CA VAL A 358 -11.09 7.24 8.89
C VAL A 358 -10.52 8.58 8.43
N GLY A 359 -9.72 9.24 9.27
CA GLY A 359 -9.05 10.48 8.94
C GLY A 359 -8.12 10.37 7.73
N HIS A 360 -7.41 9.27 7.58
CA HIS A 360 -6.55 8.96 6.45
C HIS A 360 -7.29 8.45 5.21
N GLY A 361 -8.61 8.22 5.29
CA GLY A 361 -9.44 7.85 4.15
C GLY A 361 -9.99 6.43 4.21
N ALA A 362 -9.96 5.76 5.36
CA ALA A 362 -10.67 4.50 5.52
C ALA A 362 -12.19 4.73 5.52
N ASP A 363 -12.94 3.88 4.80
CA ASP A 363 -14.41 3.84 4.82
C ASP A 363 -14.94 2.64 5.61
N ALA A 364 -14.05 1.77 6.10
CA ALA A 364 -14.36 0.68 7.01
C ALA A 364 -13.21 0.38 7.96
N VAL A 365 -13.56 -0.09 9.15
CA VAL A 365 -12.65 -0.63 10.17
C VAL A 365 -13.19 -1.96 10.65
N GLU A 366 -12.43 -3.04 10.51
CA GLU A 366 -12.79 -4.39 10.92
C GLU A 366 -11.86 -4.89 12.02
N TYR A 367 -12.44 -5.45 13.09
CA TYR A 367 -11.67 -6.02 14.21
C TYR A 367 -11.39 -7.51 13.98
N TRP A 368 -10.13 -7.90 14.06
CA TRP A 368 -9.72 -9.28 14.17
C TRP A 368 -9.39 -9.58 15.64
N GLN A 369 -10.27 -10.32 16.40
CA GLN A 369 -11.47 -10.94 15.88
C GLN A 369 -12.63 -10.81 16.91
N TRP A 370 -13.82 -11.23 16.48
CA TRP A 370 -14.99 -11.25 17.37
C TRP A 370 -14.76 -12.12 18.60
N ARG A 371 -14.36 -13.38 18.40
CA ARG A 371 -14.10 -14.39 19.43
C ARG A 371 -13.02 -15.35 18.97
N SER A 372 -12.02 -15.64 19.79
CA SER A 372 -10.98 -16.62 19.50
C SER A 372 -11.51 -18.06 19.58
N ALA A 373 -10.97 -18.95 18.75
CA ALA A 373 -11.13 -20.38 18.91
C ALA A 373 -10.61 -20.85 20.28
N LEU A 374 -11.22 -21.90 20.85
CA LEU A 374 -10.82 -22.43 22.16
C LEU A 374 -9.43 -23.11 22.16
N ASN A 375 -8.95 -23.48 20.99
CA ASN A 375 -7.64 -24.12 20.79
C ASN A 375 -7.15 -23.82 19.37
N GLY A 376 -6.23 -22.88 19.26
CA GLY A 376 -5.64 -22.47 18.00
C GLY A 376 -4.40 -21.64 18.23
N GLN A 377 -3.62 -21.41 17.20
CA GLN A 377 -2.35 -20.68 17.28
C GLN A 377 -2.54 -19.24 17.77
N GLU A 378 -3.73 -18.67 17.63
CA GLU A 378 -4.07 -17.29 17.97
C GLU A 378 -5.11 -17.21 19.11
N GLU A 379 -5.18 -18.23 19.96
CA GLU A 379 -6.10 -18.30 21.11
C GLU A 379 -5.91 -17.17 22.14
N TYR A 380 -4.72 -16.56 22.17
CA TYR A 380 -4.41 -15.41 23.03
C TYR A 380 -4.56 -14.05 22.36
N HIS A 381 -5.01 -14.01 21.10
CA HIS A 381 -5.28 -12.72 20.46
C HIS A 381 -6.47 -12.03 21.12
N GLY A 382 -6.41 -10.69 21.26
CA GLY A 382 -7.50 -9.89 21.80
C GLY A 382 -8.78 -10.05 20.97
N THR A 383 -9.93 -10.06 21.68
CA THR A 383 -11.25 -10.26 21.07
C THR A 383 -12.27 -9.29 21.67
N LEU A 384 -13.42 -9.16 21.02
CA LEU A 384 -14.55 -8.35 21.53
C LEU A 384 -15.44 -9.12 22.51
N VAL A 385 -15.45 -10.44 22.38
CA VAL A 385 -16.20 -11.36 23.22
C VAL A 385 -15.29 -12.45 23.73
N GLY A 386 -15.36 -12.75 25.01
CA GLY A 386 -14.61 -13.83 25.63
C GLY A 386 -15.05 -15.22 25.17
N ALA A 387 -14.24 -16.23 25.47
CA ALA A 387 -14.54 -17.62 25.13
C ALA A 387 -15.88 -18.11 25.71
N ASP A 388 -16.32 -17.55 26.83
CA ASP A 388 -17.61 -17.82 27.48
C ASP A 388 -18.81 -17.19 26.75
N GLY A 389 -18.58 -16.32 25.77
CA GLY A 389 -19.61 -15.62 25.01
C GLY A 389 -20.09 -14.32 25.64
N THR A 390 -19.35 -13.79 26.63
CA THR A 390 -19.67 -12.48 27.27
C THR A 390 -18.75 -11.39 26.75
N ALA A 391 -19.25 -10.15 26.69
CA ALA A 391 -18.48 -9.00 26.25
C ALA A 391 -17.26 -8.76 27.16
N VAL A 392 -16.11 -8.46 26.56
CA VAL A 392 -14.92 -8.02 27.31
C VAL A 392 -14.97 -6.51 27.58
N PRO A 393 -14.15 -5.94 28.48
CA PRO A 393 -14.21 -4.51 28.82
C PRO A 393 -14.09 -3.54 27.62
N LEU A 394 -13.41 -3.93 26.55
CA LEU A 394 -13.24 -3.12 25.34
C LEU A 394 -14.51 -3.03 24.49
N TYR A 395 -15.42 -3.97 24.61
CA TYR A 395 -16.66 -4.02 23.84
C TYR A 395 -17.44 -2.69 23.90
N ASP A 396 -17.53 -2.06 25.09
CA ASP A 396 -18.25 -0.79 25.26
C ASP A 396 -17.60 0.36 24.47
N GLU A 397 -16.27 0.35 24.32
CA GLU A 397 -15.54 1.34 23.52
C GLU A 397 -15.85 1.17 22.03
N VAL A 398 -15.88 -0.07 21.55
CA VAL A 398 -16.24 -0.38 20.15
C VAL A 398 -17.72 -0.07 19.89
N ALA A 399 -18.62 -0.35 20.84
CA ALA A 399 -20.03 0.03 20.74
C ALA A 399 -20.22 1.56 20.73
N GLN A 400 -19.39 2.32 21.45
CA GLN A 400 -19.34 3.78 21.34
C GLN A 400 -18.92 4.21 19.93
N LEU A 401 -17.85 3.62 19.39
CA LEU A 401 -17.37 3.91 18.06
C LEU A 401 -18.44 3.65 17.00
N GLY A 402 -19.19 2.54 17.10
CA GLY A 402 -20.29 2.23 16.20
C GLY A 402 -21.36 3.31 16.16
N ARG A 403 -21.80 3.80 17.33
CA ARG A 403 -22.74 4.93 17.42
C ARG A 403 -22.18 6.22 16.81
N GLU A 404 -20.88 6.44 16.94
CA GLU A 404 -20.21 7.60 16.36
C GLU A 404 -20.11 7.49 14.82
N PHE A 405 -19.85 6.30 14.29
CA PHE A 405 -19.85 6.05 12.85
C PHE A 405 -21.24 6.25 12.24
N GLU A 406 -22.31 5.84 12.92
CA GLU A 406 -23.69 6.13 12.49
C GLU A 406 -23.95 7.64 12.39
N LYS A 407 -23.51 8.43 13.38
CA LYS A 407 -23.67 9.89 13.37
C LYS A 407 -22.86 10.58 12.30
N ALA A 408 -21.59 10.17 12.13
CA ALA A 408 -20.65 10.83 11.24
C ALA A 408 -20.76 10.35 9.77
N GLY A 409 -21.26 9.15 9.57
CA GLY A 409 -21.37 8.53 8.25
C GLY A 409 -22.02 9.44 7.21
N PRO A 410 -23.18 10.05 7.43
CA PRO A 410 -23.83 10.91 6.44
C PRO A 410 -23.02 12.14 6.03
N VAL A 411 -22.15 12.68 6.89
CA VAL A 411 -21.30 13.84 6.56
C VAL A 411 -20.02 13.41 5.87
N LEU A 412 -19.52 12.20 6.13
CA LEU A 412 -18.31 11.62 5.53
C LEU A 412 -18.57 10.91 4.20
N SER A 413 -19.83 10.59 3.89
CA SER A 413 -20.21 9.88 2.67
C SER A 413 -19.68 10.57 1.40
N GLY A 414 -18.93 9.81 0.59
CA GLY A 414 -18.33 10.25 -0.67
C GLY A 414 -17.21 11.29 -0.51
N THR A 415 -16.73 11.54 0.72
CA THR A 415 -15.54 12.37 0.93
C THR A 415 -14.28 11.54 0.76
N GLY A 416 -13.21 12.19 0.31
CA GLY A 416 -11.87 11.60 0.19
C GLY A 416 -10.79 12.52 0.73
N VAL A 417 -9.56 12.04 0.74
CA VAL A 417 -8.37 12.85 1.04
C VAL A 417 -7.80 13.36 -0.26
N HIS A 418 -7.72 14.68 -0.43
CA HIS A 418 -7.17 15.35 -1.61
C HIS A 418 -5.89 16.09 -1.21
N SER A 419 -4.74 15.67 -1.72
CA SER A 419 -3.43 16.23 -1.39
C SER A 419 -2.78 16.98 -2.55
N GLU A 420 -2.09 18.07 -2.24
CA GLU A 420 -1.18 18.79 -3.14
C GLU A 420 0.28 18.31 -2.98
N VAL A 421 0.54 17.39 -2.04
CA VAL A 421 1.87 16.84 -1.71
C VAL A 421 1.88 15.34 -1.92
N ALA A 422 2.88 14.83 -2.64
CA ALA A 422 3.14 13.40 -2.75
C ALA A 422 4.55 13.05 -2.24
N VAL A 423 4.66 11.94 -1.53
CA VAL A 423 5.91 11.26 -1.24
C VAL A 423 5.98 9.99 -2.07
N LEU A 424 7.04 9.82 -2.84
CA LEU A 424 7.20 8.66 -3.71
C LEU A 424 7.73 7.45 -2.94
N HIS A 425 7.08 6.31 -3.17
CA HIS A 425 7.48 5.02 -2.64
C HIS A 425 7.68 4.01 -3.78
N SER A 426 8.76 3.24 -3.72
CA SER A 426 9.11 2.21 -4.72
C SER A 426 9.60 0.95 -4.02
N TYR A 427 8.94 -0.18 -4.25
CA TYR A 427 9.40 -1.48 -3.76
C TYR A 427 10.75 -1.87 -4.36
N ASP A 428 10.98 -1.64 -5.66
CA ASP A 428 12.26 -1.87 -6.31
C ASP A 428 13.41 -1.15 -5.60
N SER A 429 13.20 0.11 -5.24
CA SER A 429 14.19 0.92 -4.52
C SER A 429 14.41 0.41 -3.09
N ARG A 430 13.35 -0.01 -2.38
CA ARG A 430 13.47 -0.61 -1.04
C ARG A 430 14.30 -1.89 -1.10
N TRP A 431 13.98 -2.81 -2.00
CA TRP A 431 14.73 -4.06 -2.18
C TRP A 431 16.18 -3.80 -2.53
N ALA A 432 16.44 -2.93 -3.51
CA ALA A 432 17.80 -2.59 -3.94
C ALA A 432 18.66 -2.01 -2.82
N ILE A 433 18.09 -1.16 -1.97
CA ILE A 433 18.78 -0.59 -0.81
C ILE A 433 18.97 -1.66 0.27
N ASN A 434 17.95 -2.47 0.58
CA ASN A 434 18.02 -3.49 1.64
C ASN A 434 19.11 -4.53 1.38
N TRP A 435 19.37 -4.91 0.13
CA TRP A 435 20.49 -5.80 -0.21
C TRP A 435 21.87 -5.16 -0.06
N GLN A 436 21.97 -3.82 -0.18
CA GLN A 436 23.25 -3.08 -0.15
C GLN A 436 23.10 -1.77 0.63
N ARG A 437 22.82 -1.85 1.92
CA ARG A 437 22.58 -0.68 2.79
C ARG A 437 23.79 0.23 2.93
N HIS A 438 25.01 -0.29 2.90
CA HIS A 438 26.28 0.34 3.28
C HIS A 438 26.39 0.80 4.74
N ASN A 439 25.34 1.40 5.28
CA ASN A 439 25.15 1.63 6.70
C ASN A 439 23.92 0.85 7.14
N GLN A 440 24.06 -0.02 8.15
CA GLN A 440 22.95 -0.89 8.60
C GLN A 440 21.76 -0.07 9.14
N ALA A 441 22.00 1.13 9.65
CA ALA A 441 20.96 2.05 10.09
C ALA A 441 20.21 2.74 8.94
N PHE A 442 20.67 2.60 7.69
CA PHE A 442 19.94 3.14 6.54
C PHE A 442 18.75 2.23 6.20
N ASP A 443 17.61 2.53 6.75
CA ASP A 443 16.35 1.89 6.37
C ASP A 443 15.57 2.79 5.38
N PRO A 444 15.22 2.32 4.18
CA PRO A 444 14.49 3.14 3.19
C PRO A 444 13.09 3.54 3.65
N LYS A 445 12.46 2.80 4.56
CA LYS A 445 11.19 3.16 5.17
C LYS A 445 11.37 4.32 6.13
N ASP A 446 12.39 4.27 7.01
CA ASP A 446 12.70 5.37 7.93
C ASP A 446 13.12 6.63 7.18
N ALA A 447 13.82 6.47 6.04
CA ALA A 447 14.10 7.58 5.14
C ALA A 447 12.80 8.23 4.61
N LEU A 448 11.81 7.44 4.22
CA LEU A 448 10.50 7.95 3.80
C LEU A 448 9.80 8.69 4.94
N ILE A 449 9.73 8.09 6.13
CA ILE A 449 9.08 8.67 7.32
C ILE A 449 9.74 10.00 7.72
N SER A 450 11.07 10.13 7.60
CA SER A 450 11.79 11.36 7.94
C SER A 450 11.36 12.58 7.11
N TYR A 451 10.88 12.39 5.88
CA TYR A 451 10.27 13.44 5.05
C TYR A 451 8.75 13.53 5.28
N TYR A 452 8.08 12.40 5.37
CA TYR A 452 6.62 12.33 5.51
C TYR A 452 6.13 13.03 6.78
N GLY A 453 6.71 12.74 7.94
CA GLY A 453 6.27 13.27 9.24
C GLY A 453 6.22 14.80 9.27
N PRO A 454 7.33 15.52 8.97
CA PRO A 454 7.35 16.98 8.90
C PRO A 454 6.36 17.57 7.87
N LEU A 455 6.23 16.95 6.69
CA LEU A 455 5.28 17.41 5.68
C LEU A 455 3.85 17.22 6.15
N ARG A 456 3.51 16.03 6.69
CA ARG A 456 2.18 15.69 7.20
C ARG A 456 1.75 16.65 8.33
N ALA A 457 2.67 16.99 9.24
CA ALA A 457 2.41 17.95 10.31
C ALA A 457 2.08 19.35 9.81
N LEU A 458 2.62 19.75 8.64
CA LEU A 458 2.38 21.07 8.05
C LEU A 458 1.09 21.13 7.22
N VAL A 459 0.89 20.14 6.32
CA VAL A 459 -0.17 20.23 5.31
C VAL A 459 -1.38 19.35 5.62
N HIS A 460 -1.30 18.49 6.62
CA HIS A 460 -2.35 17.58 7.12
C HIS A 460 -2.89 16.58 6.10
N ARG A 461 -2.39 16.57 4.87
CA ARG A 461 -2.76 15.67 3.78
C ARG A 461 -1.52 15.40 2.93
N VAL A 462 -1.09 14.16 2.87
CA VAL A 462 0.06 13.72 2.06
C VAL A 462 -0.34 12.41 1.38
N ASP A 463 -0.07 12.27 0.10
CA ASP A 463 -0.22 10.99 -0.59
C ASP A 463 1.13 10.28 -0.63
N ILE A 464 1.14 8.95 -0.43
CA ILE A 464 2.30 8.11 -0.72
C ILE A 464 1.98 7.28 -1.94
N VAL A 465 2.72 7.49 -3.05
CA VAL A 465 2.37 6.91 -4.35
C VAL A 465 3.58 6.35 -5.09
N SER A 466 3.31 5.46 -6.05
CA SER A 466 4.33 4.95 -6.98
C SER A 466 4.88 6.08 -7.87
N PRO A 467 6.19 6.07 -8.21
CA PRO A 467 6.77 7.02 -9.16
C PRO A 467 6.23 6.88 -10.59
N SER A 468 5.44 5.83 -10.86
CA SER A 468 4.87 5.55 -12.18
C SER A 468 3.48 6.18 -12.41
N VAL A 469 2.87 6.77 -11.37
CA VAL A 469 1.55 7.44 -11.52
C VAL A 469 1.70 8.85 -12.11
N SER A 470 0.59 9.41 -12.62
CA SER A 470 0.56 10.84 -13.01
C SER A 470 0.77 11.73 -11.78
N LEU A 471 1.70 12.68 -11.88
CA LEU A 471 2.06 13.59 -10.81
C LEU A 471 1.46 15.00 -10.99
N SER A 472 0.71 15.26 -12.05
CA SER A 472 0.24 16.58 -12.46
C SER A 472 -0.67 17.29 -11.44
N GLN A 473 -1.29 16.56 -10.53
CA GLN A 473 -2.14 17.12 -9.47
C GLN A 473 -1.36 17.68 -8.27
N TYR A 474 -0.10 17.28 -8.11
CA TYR A 474 0.72 17.68 -6.97
C TYR A 474 1.53 18.94 -7.26
N LYS A 475 1.60 19.83 -6.30
CA LYS A 475 2.51 21.00 -6.32
C LYS A 475 3.91 20.63 -5.83
N LEU A 476 3.99 19.71 -4.88
CA LEU A 476 5.22 19.20 -4.30
C LEU A 476 5.28 17.68 -4.41
N VAL A 477 6.35 17.15 -4.98
CA VAL A 477 6.67 15.72 -5.03
C VAL A 477 8.03 15.49 -4.39
N VAL A 478 8.07 14.61 -3.41
CA VAL A 478 9.29 14.26 -2.66
C VAL A 478 9.63 12.80 -2.88
N ALA A 479 10.86 12.51 -3.24
CA ALA A 479 11.38 11.16 -3.50
C ALA A 479 12.53 10.85 -2.51
N PRO A 480 12.24 10.38 -1.29
CA PRO A 480 13.21 10.26 -0.20
C PRO A 480 14.42 9.37 -0.49
N ALA A 481 14.20 8.23 -1.14
CA ALA A 481 15.22 7.24 -1.45
C ALA A 481 14.86 6.45 -2.72
N LEU A 482 14.53 7.16 -3.79
CA LEU A 482 14.14 6.57 -5.08
C LEU A 482 15.38 6.02 -5.81
N ASN A 483 15.95 4.92 -5.30
CA ASN A 483 17.24 4.38 -5.70
C ASN A 483 17.26 3.80 -7.11
N VAL A 484 16.26 2.94 -7.43
CA VAL A 484 16.03 2.42 -8.77
C VAL A 484 15.12 3.39 -9.52
N LEU A 485 15.58 3.83 -10.69
CA LEU A 485 14.81 4.73 -11.56
C LEU A 485 14.82 4.18 -12.99
N THR A 486 13.62 3.87 -13.50
CA THR A 486 13.45 3.48 -14.91
C THR A 486 13.41 4.71 -15.81
N ASP A 487 13.68 4.54 -17.12
CA ASP A 487 13.61 5.63 -18.09
C ASP A 487 12.21 6.27 -18.15
N ALA A 488 11.16 5.46 -18.01
CA ALA A 488 9.77 5.95 -17.99
C ALA A 488 9.50 6.81 -16.75
N GLN A 489 9.98 6.38 -15.58
CA GLN A 489 9.85 7.15 -14.34
C GLN A 489 10.70 8.44 -14.39
N ALA A 490 11.93 8.37 -14.91
CA ALA A 490 12.76 9.56 -15.12
C ALA A 490 12.06 10.59 -16.01
N LYS A 491 11.47 10.12 -17.12
CA LYS A 491 10.67 10.99 -18.00
C LYS A 491 9.47 11.60 -17.27
N ASN A 492 8.72 10.82 -16.50
CA ASN A 492 7.57 11.29 -15.72
C ASN A 492 7.98 12.41 -14.74
N LEU A 493 9.09 12.23 -14.01
CA LEU A 493 9.63 13.23 -13.10
C LEU A 493 10.08 14.51 -13.82
N MET A 494 10.77 14.36 -14.95
CA MET A 494 11.19 15.52 -15.77
C MET A 494 10.01 16.29 -16.33
N ASP A 495 8.99 15.60 -16.81
CA ASP A 495 7.77 16.24 -17.34
C ASP A 495 6.98 16.95 -16.24
N TYR A 496 6.93 16.36 -15.03
CA TYR A 496 6.35 17.00 -13.86
C TYR A 496 7.03 18.34 -13.52
N VAL A 497 8.37 18.37 -13.49
CA VAL A 497 9.13 19.61 -13.22
C VAL A 497 8.90 20.63 -14.33
N ARG A 498 8.95 20.23 -15.62
CA ARG A 498 8.66 21.12 -16.76
C ARG A 498 7.24 21.68 -16.73
N GLY A 499 6.31 20.89 -16.19
CA GLY A 499 4.91 21.26 -15.97
C GLY A 499 4.69 22.31 -14.86
N GLY A 500 5.71 22.63 -14.08
CA GLY A 500 5.67 23.63 -13.01
C GLY A 500 5.68 23.06 -11.59
N GLY A 501 5.87 21.75 -11.44
CA GLY A 501 5.95 21.08 -10.13
C GLY A 501 7.31 21.26 -9.46
N HIS A 502 7.34 21.19 -8.12
CA HIS A 502 8.56 21.14 -7.33
C HIS A 502 8.91 19.71 -6.98
N LEU A 503 10.00 19.18 -7.55
CA LEU A 503 10.53 17.85 -7.26
C LEU A 503 11.67 17.94 -6.25
N VAL A 504 11.57 17.20 -5.15
CA VAL A 504 12.66 17.06 -4.16
C VAL A 504 13.14 15.62 -4.17
N LEU A 505 14.40 15.43 -4.48
CA LEU A 505 15.10 14.14 -4.42
C LEU A 505 15.86 14.05 -3.11
N GLY A 506 15.67 12.97 -2.38
CA GLY A 506 16.47 12.62 -1.23
C GLY A 506 17.72 11.82 -1.61
N GLN A 507 18.50 11.51 -0.60
CA GLN A 507 19.73 10.74 -0.74
C GLN A 507 19.51 9.39 -1.41
N ARG A 508 20.53 8.90 -2.13
CA ARG A 508 20.52 7.65 -2.91
C ARG A 508 19.53 7.60 -4.08
N SER A 509 18.88 8.72 -4.42
CA SER A 509 17.93 8.75 -5.55
C SER A 509 18.64 8.60 -6.89
N ALA A 510 18.07 7.78 -7.78
CA ALA A 510 18.53 7.52 -9.14
C ALA A 510 19.99 7.05 -9.26
N MET A 511 20.44 6.22 -8.32
CA MET A 511 21.75 5.55 -8.41
C MET A 511 21.74 4.38 -9.39
N LYS A 512 20.59 3.71 -9.52
CA LYS A 512 20.46 2.43 -10.22
C LYS A 512 19.40 2.50 -11.31
N ASN A 513 19.64 1.68 -12.35
CA ASN A 513 18.72 1.51 -13.48
C ASN A 513 17.65 0.44 -13.21
N ASP A 514 16.82 0.14 -14.21
CA ASP A 514 15.74 -0.84 -14.16
C ASP A 514 16.17 -2.29 -13.83
N ASP A 515 17.44 -2.62 -14.01
CA ASP A 515 17.99 -3.95 -13.69
C ASP A 515 18.80 -3.96 -12.38
N ASN A 516 18.61 -2.94 -11.52
CA ASN A 516 19.36 -2.79 -10.28
C ASN A 516 20.88 -2.66 -10.49
N GLY A 517 21.32 -2.35 -11.71
CA GLY A 517 22.70 -1.98 -12.04
C GLY A 517 22.93 -0.48 -11.78
N LEU A 518 24.19 -0.08 -11.57
CA LEU A 518 24.50 1.35 -11.45
C LEU A 518 24.18 2.09 -12.76
N GLN A 519 23.68 3.31 -12.65
CA GLN A 519 23.58 4.22 -13.79
C GLN A 519 25.00 4.55 -14.27
N PRO A 520 25.24 4.62 -15.60
CA PRO A 520 26.54 5.04 -16.13
C PRO A 520 26.83 6.52 -15.84
N GLU A 521 25.80 7.35 -15.76
CA GLU A 521 25.90 8.75 -15.34
C GLU A 521 25.93 8.84 -13.81
N ARG A 522 26.70 9.81 -13.29
CA ARG A 522 26.70 10.09 -11.86
C ARG A 522 25.31 10.53 -11.38
N GLN A 523 24.96 10.07 -10.19
CA GLN A 523 23.72 10.36 -9.50
C GLN A 523 23.41 11.90 -9.44
N PRO A 524 22.19 12.34 -9.72
CA PRO A 524 20.98 11.53 -9.91
C PRO A 524 20.75 11.05 -11.37
N GLY A 525 21.75 10.51 -12.03
CA GLY A 525 21.66 9.86 -13.34
C GLY A 525 20.98 10.76 -14.39
N PRO A 526 19.87 10.32 -15.01
CA PRO A 526 19.20 11.07 -16.08
C PRO A 526 18.65 12.45 -15.62
N LEU A 527 18.51 12.69 -14.32
CA LEU A 527 18.03 13.97 -13.76
C LEU A 527 19.16 14.97 -13.49
N ALA A 528 20.44 14.57 -13.57
CA ALA A 528 21.59 15.40 -13.24
C ALA A 528 21.68 16.68 -14.06
N SER A 529 21.37 16.62 -15.35
CA SER A 529 21.38 17.78 -16.25
C SER A 529 20.28 18.81 -15.89
N MET A 530 19.11 18.33 -15.47
CA MET A 530 18.01 19.17 -15.03
C MET A 530 18.33 19.82 -13.69
N LEU A 531 18.92 19.07 -12.74
CA LEU A 531 19.38 19.57 -11.45
C LEU A 531 20.50 20.62 -11.60
N GLY A 532 21.31 20.51 -12.65
CA GLY A 532 22.51 21.34 -12.82
C GLY A 532 23.62 21.01 -11.82
N GLY A 533 23.61 19.79 -11.30
CA GLY A 533 24.56 19.28 -10.33
C GLY A 533 24.53 17.77 -10.23
N ARG A 534 25.44 17.20 -9.48
CA ARG A 534 25.52 15.74 -9.31
C ARG A 534 26.18 15.35 -7.99
N VAL A 535 26.04 14.10 -7.63
CA VAL A 535 26.79 13.47 -6.54
C VAL A 535 28.17 13.08 -7.05
N GLU A 536 29.24 13.52 -6.38
CA GLU A 536 30.61 13.12 -6.68
C GLU A 536 31.01 11.85 -5.92
N GLN A 537 30.59 11.75 -4.64
CA GLN A 537 30.86 10.61 -3.78
C GLN A 537 29.82 10.55 -2.65
N PHE A 538 29.64 9.39 -2.06
CA PHE A 538 28.78 9.16 -0.90
C PHE A 538 29.55 8.55 0.27
N TYR A 539 29.05 8.78 1.48
CA TYR A 539 29.68 8.34 2.73
C TYR A 539 28.63 7.77 3.67
N ALA A 540 28.82 6.53 4.11
CA ALA A 540 28.17 6.00 5.29
C ALA A 540 28.82 6.67 6.52
N LEU A 541 28.00 7.27 7.38
CA LEU A 541 28.48 8.05 8.50
C LEU A 541 28.49 7.19 9.79
N ASN A 542 29.61 7.29 10.55
CA ASN A 542 29.69 6.76 11.91
C ASN A 542 29.30 7.85 12.94
N ASP A 543 29.61 9.09 12.62
CA ASP A 543 29.36 10.26 13.46
C ASP A 543 28.53 11.28 12.67
N ASP A 544 27.76 12.10 13.37
CA ASP A 544 27.00 13.20 12.79
C ASP A 544 27.95 14.24 12.15
N VAL A 545 27.57 14.73 10.98
CA VAL A 545 28.31 15.73 10.22
C VAL A 545 27.55 17.05 10.29
N PRO A 546 28.19 18.18 10.76
CA PRO A 546 27.51 19.46 10.80
C PRO A 546 27.05 19.90 9.41
N VAL A 547 25.88 20.53 9.36
CA VAL A 547 25.34 21.18 8.13
C VAL A 547 24.87 22.58 8.48
N ALA A 548 25.02 23.54 7.53
CA ALA A 548 24.55 24.90 7.71
C ALA A 548 24.14 25.52 6.37
N GLY A 549 23.16 26.41 6.38
CA GLY A 549 22.68 27.13 5.20
C GLY A 549 21.30 27.73 5.40
N ASP A 550 20.49 27.77 4.36
CA ASP A 550 19.19 28.45 4.33
C ASP A 550 18.17 27.86 5.33
N TRP A 551 18.35 26.62 5.72
CA TRP A 551 17.48 25.94 6.71
C TRP A 551 18.04 26.03 8.15
N GLY A 552 19.07 26.86 8.38
CA GLY A 552 19.72 27.00 9.66
C GLY A 552 20.96 26.12 9.82
N THR A 553 21.22 25.70 11.05
CA THR A 553 22.34 24.81 11.43
C THR A 553 21.81 23.54 12.05
N GLY A 554 22.44 22.40 11.76
CA GLY A 554 22.11 21.10 12.28
C GLY A 554 23.13 20.04 11.89
N SER A 555 22.69 18.80 11.70
CA SER A 555 23.58 17.69 11.33
C SER A 555 22.98 16.78 10.25
N GLY A 556 23.88 16.16 9.46
CA GLY A 556 23.61 14.99 8.65
C GLY A 556 24.00 13.74 9.42
N LYS A 557 23.14 12.72 9.41
CA LYS A 557 23.30 11.45 10.12
C LYS A 557 23.34 10.29 9.13
N ILE A 558 23.81 9.14 9.52
CA ILE A 558 23.72 7.88 8.79
C ILE A 558 24.35 7.92 7.39
N TRP A 559 24.02 8.94 6.56
CA TRP A 559 24.39 9.02 5.16
C TRP A 559 24.60 10.47 4.70
N ALA A 560 25.67 10.69 3.96
CA ALA A 560 25.99 11.97 3.33
C ALA A 560 26.53 11.78 1.92
N GLU A 561 26.16 12.67 1.02
CA GLU A 561 26.60 12.72 -0.38
C GLU A 561 27.25 14.05 -0.68
N GLN A 562 28.48 14.01 -1.19
CA GLN A 562 29.20 15.18 -1.67
C GLN A 562 28.61 15.64 -3.00
N LEU A 563 27.92 16.76 -3.00
CA LEU A 563 27.34 17.34 -4.20
C LEU A 563 28.31 18.29 -4.88
N SER A 564 28.17 18.46 -6.19
CA SER A 564 28.83 19.51 -6.97
C SER A 564 27.82 20.23 -7.84
N VAL A 565 27.94 21.57 -7.90
CA VAL A 565 27.22 22.41 -8.84
C VAL A 565 27.96 22.41 -10.19
N LYS A 566 27.24 22.15 -11.27
CA LYS A 566 27.75 22.12 -12.65
C LYS A 566 27.16 23.22 -13.54
N ASP A 567 25.99 23.73 -13.16
CA ASP A 567 25.32 24.85 -13.83
C ASP A 567 25.20 26.02 -12.85
N PRO A 568 25.61 27.24 -13.26
CA PRO A 568 25.57 28.41 -12.38
C PRO A 568 24.16 28.84 -11.95
N GLN A 569 23.10 28.31 -12.60
CA GLN A 569 21.72 28.52 -12.20
C GLN A 569 21.28 27.62 -11.03
N ALA A 570 22.07 26.61 -10.66
CA ALA A 570 21.82 25.80 -9.48
C ALA A 570 22.36 26.49 -8.22
N HIS A 571 21.53 26.58 -7.18
CA HIS A 571 21.83 27.25 -5.93
C HIS A 571 22.13 26.22 -4.82
N VAL A 572 23.11 26.54 -3.97
CA VAL A 572 23.45 25.75 -2.79
C VAL A 572 22.58 26.21 -1.63
N LEU A 573 21.75 25.33 -1.12
CA LEU A 573 20.86 25.58 0.04
C LEU A 573 21.56 25.25 1.36
N MET A 574 22.33 24.15 1.41
CA MET A 574 23.03 23.70 2.60
C MET A 574 24.46 23.27 2.25
N ARG A 575 25.39 23.45 3.19
CA ARG A 575 26.80 22.97 3.11
C ARG A 575 27.13 22.15 4.32
N TYR A 576 28.01 21.17 4.13
CA TYR A 576 28.65 20.45 5.22
C TYR A 576 29.66 21.37 5.98
N GLY A 577 29.69 21.23 7.29
CA GLY A 577 30.72 21.80 8.14
C GLY A 577 31.98 20.94 8.13
N LYS A 578 32.86 21.20 9.09
CA LYS A 578 34.10 20.44 9.23
C LYS A 578 33.84 19.04 9.76
N SER A 579 34.31 18.00 9.05
CA SER A 579 34.12 16.62 9.38
C SER A 579 35.26 15.71 8.93
N ASN A 580 35.11 14.98 7.83
CA ASN A 580 36.10 14.02 7.33
C ASN A 580 37.10 14.59 6.28
N GLY A 581 37.10 15.89 6.07
CA GLY A 581 37.93 16.59 5.08
C GLY A 581 37.36 16.53 3.65
N TRP A 582 36.68 15.46 3.25
CA TRP A 582 36.07 15.30 1.92
C TRP A 582 34.73 16.03 1.79
N LEU A 583 33.97 16.07 2.85
CA LEU A 583 32.69 16.78 2.91
C LEU A 583 32.88 18.28 3.27
N ASP A 584 33.98 18.66 3.91
CA ASP A 584 34.22 20.00 4.46
C ASP A 584 33.91 21.10 3.45
N GLY A 585 32.93 21.95 3.74
CA GLY A 585 32.47 23.05 2.90
C GLY A 585 31.76 22.67 1.61
N GLN A 586 31.60 21.37 1.31
CA GLN A 586 30.91 20.92 0.11
C GLN A 586 29.40 21.11 0.21
N PRO A 587 28.69 21.29 -0.92
CA PRO A 587 27.22 21.35 -0.91
C PRO A 587 26.60 20.06 -0.34
N ALA A 588 25.64 20.21 0.56
CA ALA A 588 24.80 19.15 1.14
C ALA A 588 23.39 19.15 0.55
N ALA A 589 22.92 20.29 0.06
CA ALA A 589 21.67 20.40 -0.67
C ALA A 589 21.78 21.47 -1.76
N ILE A 590 21.22 21.20 -2.94
CA ILE A 590 21.17 22.13 -4.06
C ILE A 590 19.78 22.17 -4.68
N THR A 591 19.40 23.30 -5.28
CA THR A 591 18.13 23.49 -5.98
C THR A 591 18.33 24.23 -7.29
N ARG A 592 17.45 24.02 -8.26
CA ARG A 592 17.41 24.76 -9.53
C ARG A 592 15.98 24.99 -9.99
N ALA A 593 15.68 26.21 -10.39
CA ALA A 593 14.42 26.56 -11.04
C ALA A 593 14.44 26.14 -12.52
N ILE A 594 13.35 25.55 -13.00
CA ILE A 594 13.14 25.10 -14.38
C ILE A 594 11.80 25.66 -14.88
N GLY A 595 11.84 26.82 -15.52
CA GLY A 595 10.62 27.52 -15.91
C GLY A 595 9.77 27.91 -14.68
N LYS A 596 8.58 27.32 -14.56
CA LYS A 596 7.70 27.51 -13.39
C LYS A 596 7.91 26.44 -12.28
N GLY A 597 8.62 25.38 -12.57
CA GLY A 597 8.90 24.31 -11.63
C GLY A 597 10.32 24.42 -11.05
N SER A 598 10.65 23.51 -10.16
CA SER A 598 11.97 23.41 -9.55
C SER A 598 12.36 21.97 -9.26
N ILE A 599 13.67 21.72 -9.19
CA ILE A 599 14.22 20.44 -8.76
C ILE A 599 15.25 20.67 -7.67
N THR A 600 15.13 19.95 -6.58
CA THR A 600 16.01 20.05 -5.40
C THR A 600 16.59 18.67 -5.12
N TYR A 601 17.85 18.64 -4.67
CA TYR A 601 18.50 17.42 -4.21
C TYR A 601 19.05 17.63 -2.81
N ILE A 602 18.69 16.74 -1.87
CA ILE A 602 19.15 16.72 -0.48
C ILE A 602 20.04 15.49 -0.31
N GLY A 603 21.37 15.72 -0.22
CA GLY A 603 22.38 14.65 -0.15
C GLY A 603 22.68 14.16 1.28
N ALA A 604 22.10 14.76 2.30
CA ALA A 604 22.30 14.38 3.69
C ALA A 604 21.02 13.82 4.32
N TRP A 605 21.12 12.79 5.13
CA TRP A 605 20.04 12.43 6.06
C TRP A 605 20.04 13.45 7.21
N LEU A 606 19.19 14.45 7.10
CA LEU A 606 19.14 15.57 8.03
C LEU A 606 18.57 15.15 9.39
N ASP A 607 19.05 15.80 10.46
CA ASP A 607 18.40 15.71 11.77
C ASP A 607 16.97 16.29 11.72
N GLU A 608 16.17 15.98 12.73
CA GLU A 608 14.75 16.35 12.79
C GLU A 608 14.54 17.87 12.69
N THR A 609 15.34 18.67 13.39
CA THR A 609 15.22 20.14 13.39
C THR A 609 15.47 20.72 12.01
N THR A 610 16.53 20.29 11.35
CA THR A 610 16.88 20.74 10.00
C THR A 610 15.89 20.25 8.97
N MET A 611 15.38 19.00 9.11
CA MET A 611 14.36 18.45 8.21
C MET A 611 13.01 19.19 8.38
N ASN A 612 12.61 19.55 9.59
CA ASN A 612 11.45 20.40 9.84
C ASN A 612 11.56 21.77 9.15
N ALA A 613 12.74 22.38 9.17
CA ALA A 613 12.99 23.63 8.46
C ALA A 613 12.99 23.44 6.93
N ALA A 614 13.56 22.36 6.43
CA ALA A 614 13.53 21.98 5.01
C ALA A 614 12.08 21.76 4.53
N ALA A 615 11.25 21.04 5.29
CA ALA A 615 9.85 20.81 4.96
C ALA A 615 9.04 22.12 4.86
N LYS A 616 9.25 23.05 5.80
CA LYS A 616 8.65 24.40 5.73
C LYS A 616 9.06 25.14 4.46
N TRP A 617 10.35 25.05 4.09
CA TRP A 617 10.85 25.64 2.86
C TRP A 617 10.23 24.99 1.62
N MET A 618 10.17 23.65 1.53
CA MET A 618 9.56 22.91 0.43
C MET A 618 8.10 23.32 0.19
N VAL A 619 7.31 23.37 1.27
CA VAL A 619 5.88 23.73 1.21
C VAL A 619 5.72 25.17 0.76
N LYS A 620 6.52 26.11 1.28
CA LYS A 620 6.51 27.52 0.89
C LYS A 620 6.92 27.71 -0.57
N ASP A 621 8.00 27.09 -1.01
CA ASP A 621 8.53 27.18 -2.37
C ASP A 621 7.55 26.62 -3.41
N SER A 622 6.80 25.59 -3.04
CA SER A 622 5.76 24.99 -3.88
C SER A 622 4.45 25.81 -3.94
N GLY A 623 4.34 26.92 -3.22
CA GLY A 623 3.15 27.79 -3.20
C GLY A 623 1.91 27.14 -2.57
N ILE A 624 2.11 26.12 -1.70
CA ILE A 624 1.04 25.45 -0.98
C ILE A 624 0.56 26.33 0.17
N GLN A 625 -0.77 26.49 0.28
CA GLN A 625 -1.38 27.29 1.33
C GLN A 625 -1.68 26.40 2.55
N LEU A 626 -1.18 26.78 3.71
CA LEU A 626 -1.46 26.11 4.97
C LEU A 626 -2.87 26.44 5.47
N LEU A 627 -3.48 25.48 6.17
CA LEU A 627 -4.74 25.73 6.85
C LEU A 627 -4.52 26.73 8.01
N PRO A 628 -5.45 27.69 8.22
CA PRO A 628 -5.32 28.70 9.26
C PRO A 628 -5.72 28.16 10.65
N VAL A 629 -5.00 27.14 11.10
CA VAL A 629 -5.21 26.49 12.40
C VAL A 629 -3.86 26.21 13.05
N ASN A 630 -3.76 26.47 14.36
CA ASN A 630 -2.61 26.08 15.16
C ASN A 630 -3.02 24.88 16.04
N LEU A 631 -2.36 23.77 15.84
CA LEU A 631 -2.61 22.56 16.60
C LEU A 631 -1.68 22.50 17.81
N PRO A 632 -2.21 22.20 19.01
CA PRO A 632 -1.40 21.82 20.16
C PRO A 632 -0.58 20.57 19.88
N THR A 633 0.57 20.42 20.54
CA THR A 633 1.38 19.22 20.45
C THR A 633 0.57 17.98 20.80
N GLY A 634 0.68 16.93 19.99
CA GLY A 634 -0.03 15.68 20.16
C GLY A 634 -1.44 15.66 19.54
N VAL A 635 -1.93 16.78 19.03
CA VAL A 635 -3.21 16.81 18.30
C VAL A 635 -2.96 16.71 16.80
N ASP A 636 -3.59 15.72 16.17
CA ASP A 636 -3.60 15.56 14.72
C ASP A 636 -4.91 16.07 14.11
N LEU A 637 -4.78 16.63 12.91
CA LEU A 637 -5.88 17.05 12.05
C LEU A 637 -5.90 16.24 10.78
N TYR A 638 -7.08 15.73 10.45
CA TYR A 638 -7.39 15.08 9.18
C TYR A 638 -8.46 15.87 8.46
N VAL A 639 -8.35 15.93 7.15
CA VAL A 639 -9.28 16.70 6.31
C VAL A 639 -9.78 15.80 5.18
N ARG A 640 -11.05 15.47 5.22
CA ARG A 640 -11.75 14.80 4.12
C ARG A 640 -12.67 15.79 3.43
N SER A 641 -12.76 15.70 2.11
CA SER A 641 -13.58 16.61 1.35
C SER A 641 -14.19 15.99 0.10
N LYS A 642 -15.24 16.63 -0.42
CA LYS A 642 -15.83 16.30 -1.72
C LYS A 642 -16.36 17.56 -2.40
N GLU A 643 -16.31 17.55 -3.72
CA GLU A 643 -17.02 18.57 -4.52
C GLU A 643 -18.54 18.42 -4.33
N VAL A 644 -19.24 19.56 -4.28
CA VAL A 644 -20.70 19.56 -4.19
C VAL A 644 -21.33 20.05 -5.50
N PRO A 645 -22.49 19.49 -5.91
CA PRO A 645 -23.22 19.98 -7.08
C PRO A 645 -23.51 21.48 -6.96
N GLY A 646 -23.18 22.25 -8.02
CA GLY A 646 -23.35 23.70 -8.01
C GLY A 646 -22.07 24.49 -7.67
N GLY A 647 -20.98 23.80 -7.41
CA GLY A 647 -19.67 24.39 -7.09
C GLY A 647 -19.46 24.56 -5.59
N GLY A 648 -18.22 24.46 -5.17
CA GLY A 648 -17.79 24.47 -3.78
C GLY A 648 -17.34 23.11 -3.29
N GLU A 649 -16.75 23.08 -2.11
CA GLU A 649 -16.20 21.88 -1.47
C GLU A 649 -16.84 21.71 -0.09
N LYS A 650 -17.42 20.53 0.17
CA LYS A 650 -17.80 20.12 1.53
C LYS A 650 -16.55 19.56 2.20
N THR A 651 -16.22 20.09 3.36
CA THR A 651 -15.01 19.71 4.10
C THR A 651 -15.36 19.23 5.51
N VAL A 652 -14.86 18.08 5.89
CA VAL A 652 -14.97 17.49 7.23
C VAL A 652 -13.60 17.42 7.86
N TRP A 653 -13.46 17.99 9.06
CA TRP A 653 -12.26 17.90 9.87
C TRP A 653 -12.45 16.84 10.94
N ILE A 654 -11.44 15.99 11.10
CA ILE A 654 -11.35 15.04 12.21
C ILE A 654 -10.13 15.44 13.02
N LEU A 655 -10.31 15.65 14.31
CA LEU A 655 -9.25 15.97 15.27
C LEU A 655 -9.11 14.82 16.25
N VAL A 656 -7.89 14.36 16.48
CA VAL A 656 -7.57 13.32 17.46
C VAL A 656 -6.42 13.80 18.34
N ASN A 657 -6.54 13.67 19.65
CA ASN A 657 -5.48 14.00 20.59
C ASN A 657 -4.74 12.72 21.05
N PHE A 658 -3.57 12.49 20.52
CA PHE A 658 -2.66 11.41 20.97
C PHE A 658 -1.73 11.87 22.12
N GLY A 659 -1.74 13.17 22.43
CA GLY A 659 -0.98 13.72 23.57
C GLY A 659 -1.53 13.24 24.92
N LYS A 660 -0.66 13.21 25.92
CA LYS A 660 -1.04 12.77 27.29
C LYS A 660 -1.95 13.76 28.01
N ASP A 661 -1.83 15.05 27.66
CA ASP A 661 -2.57 16.13 28.31
C ASP A 661 -3.78 16.56 27.49
N ALA A 662 -4.80 17.07 28.14
CA ALA A 662 -5.95 17.67 27.47
C ALA A 662 -5.50 18.90 26.66
N ALA A 663 -6.01 19.00 25.44
CA ALA A 663 -5.66 20.06 24.49
C ALA A 663 -6.92 20.80 24.02
N THR A 664 -6.79 22.11 23.78
CA THR A 664 -7.87 22.93 23.22
C THR A 664 -7.45 23.43 21.85
N VAL A 665 -8.24 23.11 20.82
CA VAL A 665 -8.04 23.60 19.45
C VAL A 665 -9.01 24.72 19.18
N THR A 666 -8.49 25.92 18.85
CA THR A 666 -9.28 27.04 18.35
C THR A 666 -9.47 26.89 16.84
N LEU A 667 -10.73 26.94 16.40
CA LEU A 667 -11.10 26.76 14.99
C LEU A 667 -11.04 28.11 14.24
N PRO A 668 -10.78 28.09 12.93
CA PRO A 668 -10.75 29.33 12.13
C PRO A 668 -12.13 29.98 11.90
N GLY A 669 -13.18 29.35 12.40
CA GLY A 669 -14.56 29.79 12.33
C GLY A 669 -15.49 28.84 13.05
N SER A 670 -16.77 29.13 13.09
CA SER A 670 -17.77 28.25 13.70
C SER A 670 -18.02 27.02 12.82
N MET A 671 -17.91 25.81 13.36
CA MET A 671 -18.16 24.53 12.69
C MET A 671 -19.22 23.73 13.43
N SER A 672 -19.92 22.83 12.75
CA SER A 672 -20.87 21.89 13.37
C SER A 672 -20.10 20.71 13.95
N ASP A 673 -20.17 20.49 15.28
CA ASP A 673 -19.61 19.30 15.94
C ASP A 673 -20.59 18.13 15.80
N ILE A 674 -20.21 17.13 15.01
CA ILE A 674 -21.08 15.99 14.69
C ILE A 674 -21.21 15.03 15.87
N LEU A 675 -20.13 14.82 16.62
CA LEU A 675 -20.14 13.91 17.76
C LEU A 675 -20.69 14.56 19.04
N GLY A 676 -20.20 15.77 19.35
CA GLY A 676 -20.60 16.51 20.55
C GLY A 676 -21.92 17.29 20.43
N GLY A 677 -22.31 17.57 19.18
CA GLY A 677 -23.52 18.37 18.89
C GLY A 677 -23.31 19.88 18.93
N GLY A 678 -24.13 20.60 18.18
CA GLY A 678 -24.13 22.07 18.12
C GLY A 678 -23.00 22.68 17.27
N ARG A 679 -22.89 24.01 17.36
CA ARG A 679 -21.83 24.76 16.64
C ARG A 679 -20.79 25.23 17.65
N VAL A 680 -19.53 25.03 17.30
CA VAL A 680 -18.36 25.31 18.16
C VAL A 680 -17.34 26.17 17.42
N SER A 681 -16.63 27.03 18.16
CA SER A 681 -15.45 27.77 17.68
C SER A 681 -14.15 27.28 18.31
N SER A 682 -14.24 26.35 19.26
CA SER A 682 -13.11 25.62 19.82
C SER A 682 -13.58 24.27 20.34
N VAL A 683 -12.68 23.30 20.37
CA VAL A 683 -12.93 21.97 20.96
C VAL A 683 -11.87 21.64 21.99
N LYS A 684 -12.27 21.06 23.12
CA LYS A 684 -11.37 20.49 24.11
C LYS A 684 -11.31 18.97 23.92
N LEU A 685 -10.13 18.43 23.80
CA LEU A 685 -9.86 17.01 23.58
C LEU A 685 -9.02 16.49 24.74
N GLU A 686 -9.55 15.57 25.52
CA GLU A 686 -8.76 14.78 26.47
C GLU A 686 -7.84 13.83 25.71
N GLN A 687 -6.92 13.13 26.38
CA GLN A 687 -6.13 12.06 25.74
C GLN A 687 -7.04 11.08 25.00
N TYR A 688 -6.71 10.74 23.76
CA TYR A 688 -7.52 9.93 22.82
C TYR A 688 -8.92 10.55 22.53
N GLY A 689 -9.11 11.82 22.86
CA GLY A 689 -10.31 12.57 22.50
C GLY A 689 -10.41 12.79 21.00
N VAL A 690 -11.64 12.69 20.47
CA VAL A 690 -11.94 12.84 19.03
C VAL A 690 -13.04 13.88 18.85
N ALA A 691 -12.89 14.74 17.83
CA ALA A 691 -13.96 15.61 17.33
C ALA A 691 -14.10 15.47 15.82
N VAL A 692 -15.34 15.42 15.33
CA VAL A 692 -15.68 15.40 13.91
C VAL A 692 -16.45 16.66 13.58
N LEU A 693 -15.85 17.52 12.77
CA LEU A 693 -16.31 18.89 12.53
C LEU A 693 -16.66 19.08 11.07
N ASN A 694 -17.89 19.49 10.79
CA ASN A 694 -18.33 19.83 9.43
C ASN A 694 -18.25 21.35 9.24
N LYS A 695 -17.46 21.74 8.23
CA LYS A 695 -17.41 23.13 7.74
C LYS A 695 -18.50 23.29 6.68
N GLU A 696 -19.53 24.04 7.01
CA GLU A 696 -20.62 24.41 6.08
C GLU A 696 -20.16 25.45 5.06
#